data_3e308cfb1ea86638ed70ac6c327b9a53
#
_entry.id   3e308cfb1ea86638ed70ac6c327b9a53
#
_cell.length_a   1.000
_cell.length_b   1.000
_cell.length_c   1.000
_cell.angle_alpha   90.00
_cell.angle_beta   90.00
_cell.angle_gamma   90.00
#
_symmetry.space_group_name_H-M   'P 1'
#
loop_
_entity.id
_entity.type
_entity.pdbx_description
1 polymer ?
#
loop_
_entity_poly.entity_id
_entity_poly.type
_entity_poly.pdbx_seq_one_letter_code
_entity_poly.pdbx_strand_id
1 'polypeptide(L)'
;MPTDISEKGLETILVEYLRDKQGYEQGVSDDYKKQYGVDTERVKRFILSTQKEKAVSTGCFANDNEERKFFTRLSAELTKRGVSDVLRKGFRYISELFDMYYPLPSELNPTAKKYYEKNIFCVTRQLFYSANNTDSIDVMLSLNGLPIMTMELKNHYTGQTIENAIKQYQNDRNPKEDTSALLLMKKRCAVHFAVDDDLIMMCTELCGKSSWFLPFNKGVNGGAGNPANPTGIRTSYLWEDILGKHSLSDILENYAQVVKKKKRVKDKKTGKKKDVEKELVIWPRYHQLDAVRQMLDATRKGGVGQKFLIQHSAGSGKSNSITWLAYQLVGLLDGTTPLLDSVIVVTDRINLDSQIRDNINAFKRLKNIVEWADSSATLKDALKDGKKIIITIVHKFQYILETIGTDLKDKRFGIIIDEAHSSQNGSLSAKMNMGLSGNVATDGKDLEDKLNAIIEGRKMVKNANYYAFTATPKAKTLEMFGTPHTKSDGEIEHTPFHEYTMKQAIEEGFIMDVLKNYTTYASFYKIVKTVEDDPEFDKKQAQKKLRAWVERQPETIHQKAAIIVNHFHTMVINKGKMGGEARAMVVTSGILRAIDFYYEINRLLEERKSPYKAIVAFSGTKEYNGKQVTEADINGFPSKDIEDNMEEDPYRILVVANKFQTGYDQPLLHSMYVDKMLTDVMAVQTLSRLNRCHPKKIDTFVLDFANDEETIKAAFQKYYKTTILSRESDPNKLNDYISAIEEANIYTDDEVGTLNKKYWNGVSRQELDPIVNLAVDRFKALDENKQISCKSSIKGFLRTYPFIAAVTSYKSLEWEKLNTYFMLLVHKLPKLKDEDFTSGLIEAIDLDQMQVTKLGDAKIALENTDAEIEPIPMGKGKGGKSEPEMTKLSDILEQFNGINWQNIELAKQQLDELPNRIKGDEAFVNAAKNSNKATAQQQFNSSMLMVVANMLNENTEFCRQYLDNPEFMNFINDRVFQNVYQQVNSAK
;
A
#
# COMPACT_ATOMS: atom_id res chain seq x y z
N MET A 1 10.59 -45.46 25.25
CA MET A 1 9.23 -45.01 25.51
C MET A 1 8.68 -44.48 24.19
N PRO A 2 7.39 -44.58 23.88
CA PRO A 2 6.84 -43.92 22.69
C PRO A 2 7.02 -42.41 22.80
N THR A 3 7.09 -41.73 21.65
CA THR A 3 7.22 -40.25 21.56
C THR A 3 6.04 -39.60 22.26
N ASP A 4 6.29 -38.60 23.12
CA ASP A 4 5.24 -37.82 23.76
C ASP A 4 4.61 -36.85 22.71
N ILE A 5 3.40 -37.22 22.26
CA ILE A 5 2.59 -36.45 21.31
C ILE A 5 1.58 -35.53 22.01
N SER A 6 1.67 -35.34 23.32
CA SER A 6 0.81 -34.45 24.08
C SER A 6 1.23 -32.98 23.96
N GLU A 7 0.40 -32.08 24.45
CA GLU A 7 0.71 -30.66 24.58
C GLU A 7 1.98 -30.43 25.42
N LYS A 8 2.16 -31.25 26.47
CA LYS A 8 3.38 -31.28 27.29
C LYS A 8 4.62 -31.66 26.51
N GLY A 9 4.48 -32.50 25.47
CA GLY A 9 5.57 -32.83 24.54
C GLY A 9 6.10 -31.63 23.80
N LEU A 10 5.23 -30.79 23.21
CA LEU A 10 5.63 -29.58 22.53
C LEU A 10 6.28 -28.57 23.49
N GLU A 11 5.69 -28.37 24.67
CA GLU A 11 6.22 -27.54 25.73
C GLU A 11 7.63 -27.99 26.14
N THR A 12 7.85 -29.31 26.29
CA THR A 12 9.15 -29.91 26.65
C THR A 12 10.18 -29.61 25.57
N ILE A 13 9.85 -29.85 24.28
CA ILE A 13 10.76 -29.58 23.16
C ILE A 13 11.23 -28.14 23.17
N LEU A 14 10.31 -27.16 23.29
CA LEU A 14 10.61 -25.76 23.33
C LEU A 14 11.51 -25.38 24.50
N VAL A 15 11.14 -25.80 25.73
CA VAL A 15 11.86 -25.41 26.93
C VAL A 15 13.25 -26.05 27.00
N GLU A 16 13.37 -27.34 26.63
CA GLU A 16 14.68 -28.01 26.56
C GLU A 16 15.58 -27.38 25.52
N TYR A 17 15.06 -27.01 24.34
CA TYR A 17 15.85 -26.29 23.32
C TYR A 17 16.36 -24.94 23.84
N LEU A 18 15.50 -24.14 24.44
CA LEU A 18 15.91 -22.83 25.00
C LEU A 18 16.96 -23.00 26.11
N ARG A 19 16.79 -24.00 26.98
CA ARG A 19 17.76 -24.31 28.07
C ARG A 19 19.08 -24.82 27.50
N ASP A 20 19.04 -25.91 26.71
CA ASP A 20 20.22 -26.69 26.37
C ASP A 20 20.98 -26.13 25.15
N LYS A 21 20.29 -25.50 24.20
CA LYS A 21 20.89 -24.91 22.98
C LYS A 21 21.08 -23.42 23.04
N GLN A 22 20.08 -22.69 23.59
CA GLN A 22 20.14 -21.23 23.70
C GLN A 22 20.71 -20.73 25.05
N GLY A 23 20.92 -21.64 26.03
CA GLY A 23 21.55 -21.35 27.33
C GLY A 23 20.67 -20.48 28.26
N TYR A 24 19.34 -20.63 28.16
CA TYR A 24 18.41 -20.04 29.12
C TYR A 24 18.50 -20.75 30.46
N GLU A 25 18.27 -20.01 31.54
CA GLU A 25 17.99 -20.65 32.84
C GLU A 25 16.56 -21.16 32.88
N GLN A 26 16.34 -22.30 33.48
CA GLN A 26 14.99 -22.80 33.75
C GLN A 26 14.52 -22.31 35.13
N GLY A 27 13.40 -21.55 35.12
CA GLY A 27 12.73 -21.08 36.30
C GLY A 27 11.62 -22.03 36.77
N VAL A 28 11.16 -21.82 37.99
CA VAL A 28 9.95 -22.45 38.53
C VAL A 28 8.89 -21.38 38.79
N SER A 29 7.63 -21.80 38.86
CA SER A 29 6.50 -20.86 39.02
C SER A 29 6.63 -20.00 40.28
N ASP A 30 7.19 -20.54 41.36
CA ASP A 30 7.36 -19.85 42.65
C ASP A 30 8.41 -18.72 42.61
N ASP A 31 9.29 -18.71 41.60
CA ASP A 31 10.25 -17.60 41.39
C ASP A 31 9.51 -16.30 41.12
N TYR A 32 8.38 -16.37 40.44
CA TYR A 32 7.56 -15.21 40.09
C TYR A 32 6.72 -14.74 41.27
N LYS A 33 6.99 -13.55 41.76
CA LYS A 33 6.25 -12.94 42.87
C LYS A 33 5.02 -12.17 42.35
N LYS A 34 3.85 -12.81 42.45
CA LYS A 34 2.56 -12.31 41.93
C LYS A 34 2.25 -10.86 42.33
N GLN A 35 2.57 -10.48 43.56
CA GLN A 35 2.38 -9.12 44.12
C GLN A 35 3.18 -8.02 43.40
N TYR A 36 4.31 -8.34 42.78
CA TYR A 36 5.15 -7.41 42.02
C TYR A 36 5.11 -7.65 40.53
N GLY A 37 4.74 -8.86 40.12
CA GLY A 37 4.73 -9.27 38.73
C GLY A 37 6.14 -9.43 38.13
N VAL A 38 7.11 -9.87 38.93
CA VAL A 38 8.51 -10.09 38.55
C VAL A 38 9.12 -11.25 39.35
N ASP A 39 10.22 -11.79 38.87
CA ASP A 39 11.10 -12.71 39.60
C ASP A 39 12.11 -11.89 40.39
N THR A 40 11.86 -11.76 41.70
CA THR A 40 12.66 -10.88 42.59
C THR A 40 14.08 -11.36 42.77
N GLU A 41 14.33 -12.66 42.80
CA GLU A 41 15.65 -13.24 42.99
C GLU A 41 16.58 -12.98 41.80
N ARG A 42 16.05 -13.18 40.57
CA ARG A 42 16.82 -12.88 39.35
C ARG A 42 17.06 -11.40 39.17
N VAL A 43 16.10 -10.53 39.51
CA VAL A 43 16.33 -9.06 39.53
C VAL A 43 17.46 -8.71 40.50
N LYS A 44 17.40 -9.21 41.74
CA LYS A 44 18.40 -8.94 42.77
C LYS A 44 19.80 -9.44 42.34
N ARG A 45 19.87 -10.67 41.86
CA ARG A 45 21.11 -11.30 41.37
C ARG A 45 21.74 -10.49 40.23
N PHE A 46 20.93 -10.06 39.24
CA PHE A 46 21.37 -9.22 38.14
C PHE A 46 21.95 -7.89 38.67
N ILE A 47 21.21 -7.17 39.49
CA ILE A 47 21.65 -5.86 40.01
C ILE A 47 22.92 -6.02 40.85
N LEU A 48 23.01 -6.98 41.75
CA LEU A 48 24.20 -7.20 42.58
C LEU A 48 25.43 -7.60 41.78
N SER A 49 25.26 -8.29 40.65
CA SER A 49 26.36 -8.70 39.78
C SER A 49 26.85 -7.59 38.83
N THR A 50 26.03 -6.55 38.59
CA THR A 50 26.33 -5.49 37.61
C THR A 50 26.40 -4.09 38.19
N GLN A 51 25.69 -3.79 39.32
CA GLN A 51 25.51 -2.46 39.88
C GLN A 51 25.52 -2.49 41.42
N LYS A 52 26.42 -3.28 41.99
CA LYS A 52 26.53 -3.49 43.43
C LYS A 52 26.69 -2.16 44.22
N GLU A 53 27.48 -1.21 43.69
CA GLU A 53 27.68 0.09 44.32
C GLU A 53 26.38 0.88 44.46
N LYS A 54 25.56 0.93 43.41
CA LYS A 54 24.22 1.56 43.42
C LYS A 54 23.27 0.88 44.41
N ALA A 55 23.35 -0.44 44.54
CA ALA A 55 22.53 -1.22 45.47
C ALA A 55 22.93 -0.89 46.94
N VAL A 56 24.22 -0.75 47.20
CA VAL A 56 24.74 -0.37 48.52
C VAL A 56 24.40 1.08 48.85
N SER A 57 24.61 2.02 47.93
CA SER A 57 24.34 3.45 48.17
C SER A 57 22.87 3.76 48.44
N THR A 58 21.96 3.02 47.82
CA THR A 58 20.52 3.16 48.05
C THR A 58 19.97 2.31 49.19
N GLY A 59 20.76 1.32 49.67
CA GLY A 59 20.32 0.35 50.64
C GLY A 59 19.15 -0.54 50.23
N CYS A 60 18.87 -0.62 48.92
CA CYS A 60 17.64 -1.25 48.39
C CYS A 60 17.48 -2.75 48.78
N PHE A 61 18.54 -3.45 49.12
CA PHE A 61 18.55 -4.83 49.57
C PHE A 61 19.14 -5.03 50.96
N ALA A 62 19.17 -3.95 51.82
CA ALA A 62 19.72 -4.01 53.15
C ALA A 62 18.87 -4.88 54.14
N ASN A 63 17.56 -4.92 53.95
CA ASN A 63 16.62 -5.70 54.73
C ASN A 63 15.31 -5.90 53.94
N ASP A 64 14.43 -6.77 54.39
CA ASP A 64 13.16 -7.12 53.72
C ASP A 64 12.24 -5.92 53.49
N ASN A 65 12.23 -4.92 54.36
CA ASN A 65 11.40 -3.72 54.22
C ASN A 65 11.87 -2.85 53.06
N GLU A 66 13.18 -2.63 52.94
CA GLU A 66 13.77 -1.84 51.82
C GLU A 66 13.67 -2.59 50.48
N GLU A 67 13.84 -3.91 50.51
CA GLU A 67 13.61 -4.76 49.34
C GLU A 67 12.15 -4.71 48.89
N ARG A 68 11.18 -4.72 49.82
CA ARG A 68 9.76 -4.55 49.50
C ARG A 68 9.47 -3.20 48.83
N LYS A 69 10.06 -2.09 49.33
CA LYS A 69 9.92 -0.76 48.76
C LYS A 69 10.49 -0.69 47.34
N PHE A 70 11.65 -1.31 47.14
CA PHE A 70 12.29 -1.36 45.83
C PHE A 70 11.42 -2.09 44.81
N PHE A 71 10.93 -3.30 45.08
CA PHE A 71 10.09 -4.06 44.19
C PHE A 71 8.71 -3.44 43.96
N THR A 72 8.14 -2.78 44.98
CA THR A 72 6.90 -2.02 44.81
C THR A 72 7.10 -0.86 43.84
N ARG A 73 8.21 -0.13 43.92
CA ARG A 73 8.56 0.94 43.03
C ARG A 73 8.82 0.42 41.60
N LEU A 74 9.57 -0.67 41.44
CA LEU A 74 9.83 -1.31 40.15
C LEU A 74 8.52 -1.75 39.49
N SER A 75 7.63 -2.41 40.24
CA SER A 75 6.32 -2.83 39.73
C SER A 75 5.46 -1.67 39.27
N ALA A 76 5.46 -0.54 40.00
CA ALA A 76 4.76 0.67 39.58
C ALA A 76 5.32 1.27 38.28
N GLU A 77 6.66 1.31 38.13
CA GLU A 77 7.30 1.78 36.88
C GLU A 77 7.01 0.86 35.70
N LEU A 78 7.03 -0.45 35.88
CA LEU A 78 6.65 -1.42 34.85
C LEU A 78 5.18 -1.21 34.38
N THR A 79 4.26 -0.99 35.31
CA THR A 79 2.86 -0.71 34.98
C THR A 79 2.69 0.61 34.25
N LYS A 80 3.42 1.64 34.67
CA LYS A 80 3.35 2.99 34.08
C LYS A 80 4.01 3.06 32.70
N ARG A 81 5.22 2.55 32.55
CA ARG A 81 6.07 2.73 31.38
C ARG A 81 6.10 1.52 30.44
N GLY A 82 5.89 0.34 30.98
CA GLY A 82 6.00 -0.93 30.26
C GLY A 82 7.39 -1.55 30.32
N VAL A 83 7.44 -2.88 30.15
CA VAL A 83 8.67 -3.67 30.27
C VAL A 83 9.74 -3.24 29.26
N SER A 84 9.38 -3.01 27.99
CA SER A 84 10.34 -2.61 26.94
C SER A 84 11.01 -1.27 27.24
N ASP A 85 10.27 -0.29 27.78
CA ASP A 85 10.84 1.02 28.14
C ASP A 85 11.73 0.93 29.39
N VAL A 86 11.32 0.14 30.39
CA VAL A 86 12.11 -0.07 31.61
C VAL A 86 13.40 -0.83 31.32
N LEU A 87 13.37 -1.85 30.47
CA LEU A 87 14.58 -2.55 30.03
C LEU A 87 15.57 -1.61 29.35
N ARG A 88 15.10 -0.78 28.41
CA ARG A 88 15.97 0.12 27.64
C ARG A 88 16.52 1.31 28.41
N LYS A 89 15.74 1.89 29.30
CA LYS A 89 16.05 3.17 29.93
C LYS A 89 16.30 3.04 31.43
N GLY A 90 16.22 1.82 31.98
CA GLY A 90 16.29 1.57 33.39
C GLY A 90 15.17 2.24 34.18
N PHE A 91 15.23 2.22 35.48
CA PHE A 91 14.32 2.93 36.37
C PHE A 91 15.05 3.62 37.49
N ARG A 92 14.49 4.73 37.97
CA ARG A 92 15.09 5.52 39.05
C ARG A 92 14.52 5.08 40.41
N TYR A 93 15.43 4.73 41.32
CA TYR A 93 15.10 4.46 42.70
C TYR A 93 15.97 5.36 43.62
N ILE A 94 15.32 6.19 44.43
CA ILE A 94 15.96 7.24 45.24
C ILE A 94 16.82 8.13 44.31
N SER A 95 18.13 8.19 44.50
CA SER A 95 19.09 9.00 43.73
C SER A 95 19.64 8.28 42.49
N GLU A 96 19.56 6.94 42.46
CA GLU A 96 20.23 6.13 41.44
C GLU A 96 19.32 5.70 40.28
N LEU A 97 19.95 5.65 39.09
CA LEU A 97 19.35 5.05 37.91
C LEU A 97 19.85 3.60 37.74
N PHE A 98 19.00 2.62 37.94
CA PHE A 98 19.32 1.21 37.74
C PHE A 98 19.07 0.83 36.30
N ASP A 99 20.12 0.30 35.63
CA ASP A 99 19.97 -0.34 34.32
C ASP A 99 19.35 -1.74 34.51
N MET A 100 18.29 -2.01 33.76
CA MET A 100 17.57 -3.31 33.89
C MET A 100 17.96 -4.33 32.82
N TYR A 101 18.79 -3.91 31.88
CA TYR A 101 19.27 -4.74 30.78
C TYR A 101 20.50 -4.08 30.13
N TYR A 102 21.44 -4.89 29.68
CA TYR A 102 22.57 -4.46 28.86
C TYR A 102 22.40 -4.97 27.43
N PRO A 103 22.35 -4.09 26.42
CA PRO A 103 22.14 -4.49 25.01
C PRO A 103 23.35 -5.25 24.46
N LEU A 104 23.11 -6.00 23.37
CA LEU A 104 24.19 -6.65 22.63
C LEU A 104 25.14 -5.60 22.06
N PRO A 105 26.40 -5.56 22.48
CA PRO A 105 27.35 -4.56 21.99
C PRO A 105 27.86 -4.90 20.59
N SER A 106 28.44 -3.91 19.92
CA SER A 106 29.32 -4.19 18.78
C SER A 106 30.55 -4.98 19.25
N GLU A 107 31.17 -5.74 18.36
CA GLU A 107 32.37 -6.56 18.65
C GLU A 107 33.56 -5.73 19.18
N LEU A 108 33.51 -4.41 19.01
CA LEU A 108 34.57 -3.47 19.35
C LEU A 108 34.57 -3.05 20.84
N ASN A 109 33.57 -3.46 21.63
CA ASN A 109 33.47 -3.07 23.05
C ASN A 109 33.47 -4.29 23.98
N PRO A 110 34.69 -4.78 24.38
CA PRO A 110 34.80 -5.97 25.25
C PRO A 110 34.20 -5.75 26.64
N THR A 111 34.21 -4.51 27.15
CA THR A 111 33.61 -4.16 28.44
C THR A 111 32.09 -4.30 28.41
N ALA A 112 31.47 -3.74 27.37
CA ALA A 112 30.01 -3.89 27.17
C ALA A 112 29.62 -5.36 26.93
N LYS A 113 30.45 -6.16 26.27
CA LYS A 113 30.23 -7.61 26.10
C LYS A 113 30.16 -8.33 27.44
N LYS A 114 31.07 -8.05 28.36
CA LYS A 114 31.04 -8.61 29.73
C LYS A 114 29.74 -8.28 30.49
N TYR A 115 29.18 -7.07 30.30
CA TYR A 115 27.91 -6.71 30.90
C TYR A 115 26.74 -7.41 30.20
N TYR A 116 26.77 -7.53 28.89
CA TYR A 116 25.76 -8.28 28.14
C TYR A 116 25.68 -9.74 28.59
N GLU A 117 26.83 -10.40 28.78
CA GLU A 117 26.91 -11.80 29.23
C GLU A 117 26.34 -12.02 30.66
N LYS A 118 26.18 -10.96 31.43
CA LYS A 118 25.54 -11.02 32.76
C LYS A 118 24.02 -10.95 32.72
N ASN A 119 23.42 -10.70 31.54
CA ASN A 119 21.98 -10.78 31.41
C ASN A 119 21.49 -12.23 31.68
N ILE A 120 20.39 -12.33 32.38
CA ILE A 120 19.78 -13.60 32.78
C ILE A 120 18.53 -13.81 31.96
N PHE A 121 18.62 -14.65 30.94
CA PHE A 121 17.47 -15.12 30.17
C PHE A 121 16.90 -16.36 30.85
N CYS A 122 15.61 -16.35 31.18
CA CYS A 122 14.95 -17.45 31.89
C CYS A 122 13.67 -17.86 31.20
N VAL A 123 13.42 -19.19 31.17
CA VAL A 123 12.18 -19.81 30.71
C VAL A 123 11.50 -20.50 31.88
N THR A 124 10.21 -20.20 32.10
CA THR A 124 9.39 -20.81 33.17
C THR A 124 8.19 -21.50 32.57
N ARG A 125 8.00 -22.77 32.93
CA ARG A 125 6.86 -23.60 32.54
C ARG A 125 5.72 -23.46 33.54
N GLN A 126 4.46 -23.57 33.05
CA GLN A 126 3.24 -23.63 33.85
C GLN A 126 3.24 -22.59 34.97
N LEU A 127 3.37 -21.33 34.53
CA LEU A 127 3.47 -20.19 35.46
C LEU A 127 2.10 -19.84 36.06
N PHE A 128 1.92 -20.05 37.37
CA PHE A 128 0.73 -19.59 38.11
C PHE A 128 0.85 -18.10 38.42
N TYR A 129 0.19 -17.27 37.63
CA TYR A 129 0.39 -15.82 37.56
C TYR A 129 -0.60 -15.01 38.40
N SER A 130 -1.76 -15.58 38.77
CA SER A 130 -2.81 -14.91 39.54
C SER A 130 -2.74 -15.22 41.03
N ALA A 131 -3.11 -14.23 41.86
CA ALA A 131 -3.33 -14.45 43.28
C ALA A 131 -4.75 -14.97 43.56
N ASN A 132 -5.68 -14.83 42.64
CA ASN A 132 -7.11 -15.12 42.84
C ASN A 132 -7.53 -16.50 42.34
N ASN A 133 -6.73 -17.13 41.48
CA ASN A 133 -7.04 -18.43 40.91
C ASN A 133 -5.77 -19.27 40.68
N THR A 134 -5.94 -20.48 40.19
CA THR A 134 -4.87 -21.46 39.90
C THR A 134 -4.56 -21.56 38.41
N ASP A 135 -4.94 -20.55 37.62
CA ASP A 135 -4.66 -20.51 36.18
C ASP A 135 -3.16 -20.36 35.94
N SER A 136 -2.67 -21.09 34.96
CA SER A 136 -1.28 -21.04 34.53
C SER A 136 -1.14 -20.63 33.07
N ILE A 137 -0.02 -20.01 32.73
CA ILE A 137 0.48 -19.81 31.38
C ILE A 137 1.44 -20.94 31.07
N ASP A 138 1.35 -21.55 29.87
CA ASP A 138 2.18 -22.71 29.53
C ASP A 138 3.68 -22.38 29.60
N VAL A 139 4.09 -21.24 28.97
CA VAL A 139 5.48 -20.78 28.98
C VAL A 139 5.54 -19.27 29.16
N MET A 140 6.44 -18.82 30.06
CA MET A 140 6.80 -17.42 30.23
C MET A 140 8.31 -17.25 30.05
N LEU A 141 8.73 -16.24 29.26
CA LEU A 141 10.14 -15.81 29.20
C LEU A 141 10.35 -14.52 29.98
N SER A 142 11.42 -14.48 30.77
CA SER A 142 11.86 -13.29 31.47
C SER A 142 13.32 -12.94 31.14
N LEU A 143 13.64 -11.66 31.25
CA LEU A 143 14.98 -11.12 31.13
C LEU A 143 15.32 -10.35 32.40
N ASN A 144 16.39 -10.78 33.08
CA ASN A 144 16.82 -10.21 34.37
C ASN A 144 15.67 -10.19 35.41
N GLY A 145 14.81 -11.22 35.39
CA GLY A 145 13.64 -11.34 36.28
C GLY A 145 12.40 -10.54 35.83
N LEU A 146 12.46 -9.76 34.75
CA LEU A 146 11.32 -9.04 34.19
C LEU A 146 10.63 -9.88 33.10
N PRO A 147 9.33 -10.20 33.22
CA PRO A 147 8.59 -10.91 32.18
C PRO A 147 8.59 -10.12 30.87
N ILE A 148 8.90 -10.77 29.76
CA ILE A 148 8.93 -10.14 28.44
C ILE A 148 7.90 -10.73 27.50
N MET A 149 7.56 -12.00 27.64
CA MET A 149 6.53 -12.66 26.82
C MET A 149 5.87 -13.83 27.50
N THR A 150 4.68 -14.17 27.04
CA THR A 150 3.95 -15.39 27.41
C THR A 150 3.60 -16.18 26.17
N MET A 151 3.41 -17.51 26.33
CA MET A 151 2.97 -18.41 25.27
C MET A 151 1.92 -19.38 25.79
N GLU A 152 0.85 -19.57 25.01
CA GLU A 152 -0.10 -20.68 25.12
C GLU A 152 0.16 -21.62 23.97
N LEU A 153 0.38 -22.88 24.27
CA LEU A 153 0.79 -23.90 23.30
C LEU A 153 -0.37 -24.88 23.04
N LYS A 154 -0.54 -25.29 21.79
CA LYS A 154 -1.51 -26.33 21.40
C LYS A 154 -0.87 -27.33 20.44
N ASN A 155 -1.49 -28.51 20.30
CA ASN A 155 -0.93 -29.57 19.50
C ASN A 155 -2.05 -30.31 18.74
N HIS A 156 -1.90 -30.42 17.43
CA HIS A 156 -2.87 -31.11 16.55
C HIS A 156 -3.08 -32.56 16.89
N TYR A 157 -2.09 -33.25 17.44
CA TYR A 157 -2.23 -34.65 17.90
C TYR A 157 -3.23 -34.79 19.05
N THR A 158 -3.52 -33.73 19.77
CA THR A 158 -4.55 -33.69 20.81
C THR A 158 -5.88 -33.13 20.33
N GLY A 159 -6.01 -32.83 19.03
CA GLY A 159 -7.19 -32.21 18.43
C GLY A 159 -7.35 -30.75 18.76
N GLN A 160 -6.32 -30.05 19.24
CA GLN A 160 -6.31 -28.65 19.56
C GLN A 160 -5.46 -27.86 18.54
N THR A 161 -5.88 -26.66 18.23
CA THR A 161 -5.26 -25.80 17.21
C THR A 161 -4.95 -24.43 17.77
N ILE A 162 -4.35 -23.59 16.93
CA ILE A 162 -4.03 -22.20 17.24
C ILE A 162 -5.26 -21.39 17.74
N GLU A 163 -6.47 -21.69 17.22
CA GLU A 163 -7.70 -21.05 17.65
C GLU A 163 -8.04 -21.34 19.11
N ASN A 164 -7.68 -22.55 19.62
CA ASN A 164 -7.86 -22.90 21.03
C ASN A 164 -6.94 -22.06 21.92
N ALA A 165 -5.68 -21.88 21.54
CA ALA A 165 -4.74 -21.02 22.25
C ALA A 165 -5.22 -19.54 22.25
N ILE A 166 -5.71 -19.03 21.11
CA ILE A 166 -6.27 -17.68 21.00
C ILE A 166 -7.50 -17.54 21.91
N LYS A 167 -8.42 -18.50 21.87
CA LYS A 167 -9.63 -18.50 22.74
C LYS A 167 -9.27 -18.53 24.22
N GLN A 168 -8.24 -19.27 24.61
CA GLN A 168 -7.75 -19.32 25.98
C GLN A 168 -7.30 -17.92 26.44
N TYR A 169 -6.51 -17.19 25.61
CA TYR A 169 -6.17 -15.80 25.91
C TYR A 169 -7.39 -14.87 25.95
N GLN A 170 -8.38 -15.07 25.07
CA GLN A 170 -9.55 -14.21 24.98
C GLN A 170 -10.57 -14.43 26.10
N ASN A 171 -10.74 -15.66 26.56
CA ASN A 171 -11.77 -16.00 27.53
C ASN A 171 -11.21 -16.10 28.96
N ASP A 172 -10.06 -16.77 29.12
CA ASP A 172 -9.55 -17.16 30.43
C ASP A 172 -8.44 -16.24 30.93
N ARG A 173 -7.85 -15.40 30.06
CA ARG A 173 -6.71 -14.51 30.35
C ARG A 173 -7.08 -13.02 30.23
N ASN A 174 -8.25 -12.67 30.77
CA ASN A 174 -8.75 -11.27 30.67
C ASN A 174 -8.26 -10.41 31.83
N PRO A 175 -7.35 -9.46 31.63
CA PRO A 175 -6.81 -8.62 32.70
C PRO A 175 -7.83 -7.67 33.35
N LYS A 176 -9.02 -7.52 32.75
CA LYS A 176 -10.11 -6.73 33.35
C LYS A 176 -10.91 -7.52 34.36
N GLU A 177 -10.93 -8.83 34.28
CA GLU A 177 -11.62 -9.71 35.19
C GLU A 177 -10.74 -10.08 36.39
N ASP A 178 -9.44 -10.17 36.19
CA ASP A 178 -8.47 -10.43 37.26
C ASP A 178 -7.40 -9.32 37.34
N THR A 179 -7.60 -8.33 38.19
CA THR A 179 -6.66 -7.24 38.40
C THR A 179 -5.42 -7.64 39.20
N SER A 180 -5.37 -8.85 39.78
CA SER A 180 -4.16 -9.40 40.43
C SER A 180 -3.19 -10.00 39.40
N ALA A 181 -3.66 -10.33 38.22
CA ALA A 181 -2.87 -10.88 37.12
C ALA A 181 -1.99 -9.81 36.44
N LEU A 182 -1.01 -9.26 37.19
CA LEU A 182 -0.13 -8.20 36.70
C LEU A 182 0.56 -8.56 35.38
N LEU A 183 0.92 -9.83 35.19
CA LEU A 183 1.56 -10.36 33.97
C LEU A 183 0.78 -10.03 32.70
N LEU A 184 -0.55 -10.10 32.77
CA LEU A 184 -1.45 -9.93 31.63
C LEU A 184 -1.83 -8.48 31.36
N MET A 185 -1.51 -7.57 32.28
CA MET A 185 -1.83 -6.16 32.12
C MET A 185 -1.04 -5.54 30.96
N LYS A 186 -1.64 -4.56 30.30
CA LYS A 186 -1.04 -3.82 29.19
C LYS A 186 0.39 -3.41 29.50
N LYS A 187 1.31 -3.68 28.58
CA LYS A 187 2.75 -3.36 28.64
C LYS A 187 3.58 -4.13 29.66
N ARG A 188 2.98 -4.97 30.51
CA ARG A 188 3.73 -5.78 31.48
C ARG A 188 4.55 -6.87 30.79
N CYS A 189 4.03 -7.41 29.66
CA CYS A 189 4.78 -8.15 28.66
C CYS A 189 4.86 -7.35 27.36
N ALA A 190 5.88 -7.60 26.55
CA ALA A 190 6.04 -6.99 25.24
C ALA A 190 5.17 -7.66 24.19
N VAL A 191 4.91 -8.99 24.34
CA VAL A 191 4.13 -9.79 23.39
C VAL A 191 3.57 -11.04 24.10
N HIS A 192 2.42 -11.53 23.58
CA HIS A 192 1.79 -12.79 23.94
C HIS A 192 1.66 -13.63 22.67
N PHE A 193 2.18 -14.86 22.68
CA PHE A 193 2.12 -15.78 21.55
C PHE A 193 1.12 -16.90 21.80
N ALA A 194 0.31 -17.19 20.79
CA ALA A 194 -0.42 -18.44 20.64
C ALA A 194 0.34 -19.28 19.60
N VAL A 195 0.69 -20.52 19.94
CA VAL A 195 1.56 -21.37 19.13
C VAL A 195 0.99 -22.77 19.04
N ASP A 196 0.95 -23.32 17.84
CA ASP A 196 0.81 -24.76 17.64
C ASP A 196 1.95 -25.30 16.76
N ASP A 197 1.86 -26.54 16.33
CA ASP A 197 2.88 -27.19 15.51
C ASP A 197 2.93 -26.64 14.06
N ASP A 198 1.88 -25.93 13.59
CA ASP A 198 1.78 -25.39 12.23
C ASP A 198 1.89 -23.85 12.17
N LEU A 199 1.31 -23.14 13.15
CA LEU A 199 1.10 -21.69 13.10
C LEU A 199 1.53 -20.96 14.37
N ILE A 200 1.88 -19.70 14.22
CA ILE A 200 2.18 -18.76 15.32
C ILE A 200 1.34 -17.50 15.15
N MET A 201 0.64 -17.11 16.21
CA MET A 201 -0.08 -15.85 16.28
C MET A 201 0.40 -15.02 17.47
N MET A 202 0.45 -13.71 17.35
CA MET A 202 0.93 -12.81 18.40
C MET A 202 -0.07 -11.72 18.74
N CYS A 203 -0.09 -11.31 20.01
CA CYS A 203 -0.89 -10.20 20.52
C CYS A 203 -0.03 -9.33 21.43
N THR A 204 -0.13 -8.00 21.34
CA THR A 204 0.63 -7.06 22.16
C THR A 204 -0.21 -6.42 23.28
N GLU A 205 -1.51 -6.62 23.28
CA GLU A 205 -2.44 -6.12 24.31
C GLU A 205 -3.63 -7.06 24.48
N LEU A 206 -3.73 -7.69 25.64
CA LEU A 206 -4.86 -8.53 25.99
C LEU A 206 -6.05 -7.65 26.43
N CYS A 207 -7.22 -7.87 25.82
CA CYS A 207 -8.46 -7.15 26.05
C CYS A 207 -9.69 -8.08 26.15
N GLY A 208 -9.52 -9.30 26.66
CA GLY A 208 -10.55 -10.34 26.64
C GLY A 208 -10.91 -10.69 25.20
N LYS A 209 -12.19 -10.87 24.89
CA LYS A 209 -12.69 -11.20 23.54
C LYS A 209 -12.28 -10.22 22.44
N SER A 210 -11.84 -9.01 22.81
CA SER A 210 -11.34 -8.00 21.86
C SER A 210 -9.82 -8.08 21.67
N SER A 211 -9.12 -9.03 22.24
CA SER A 211 -7.71 -9.27 22.01
C SER A 211 -7.49 -9.63 20.54
N TRP A 212 -6.59 -8.89 19.88
CA TRP A 212 -6.36 -9.04 18.45
C TRP A 212 -5.02 -9.74 18.21
N PHE A 213 -5.12 -10.96 17.71
CA PHE A 213 -3.97 -11.76 17.34
C PHE A 213 -3.60 -11.54 15.87
N LEU A 214 -2.32 -11.35 15.63
CA LEU A 214 -1.73 -11.12 14.32
C LEU A 214 -0.81 -12.28 13.95
N PRO A 215 -0.71 -12.66 12.67
CA PRO A 215 0.17 -13.75 12.24
C PRO A 215 1.64 -13.42 12.44
N PHE A 216 2.42 -14.44 12.81
CA PHE A 216 3.87 -14.39 12.93
C PHE A 216 4.49 -15.58 12.16
N ASN A 217 4.09 -15.75 10.88
CA ASN A 217 4.45 -16.90 10.04
C ASN A 217 5.37 -16.51 8.90
N LYS A 218 6.17 -17.47 8.42
CA LYS A 218 7.12 -17.28 7.31
C LYS A 218 6.42 -17.07 5.98
N GLY A 219 5.30 -17.73 5.77
CA GLY A 219 4.65 -17.85 4.47
C GLY A 219 5.13 -19.07 3.68
N VAL A 220 4.26 -19.58 2.79
CA VAL A 220 4.57 -20.71 1.90
C VAL A 220 4.07 -20.39 0.49
N ASN A 221 4.95 -20.44 -0.51
CA ASN A 221 4.61 -20.19 -1.92
C ASN A 221 3.81 -18.90 -2.14
N GLY A 222 4.22 -17.82 -1.47
CA GLY A 222 3.54 -16.52 -1.49
C GLY A 222 2.17 -16.52 -0.79
N GLY A 223 1.84 -17.55 0.00
CA GLY A 223 0.62 -17.67 0.81
C GLY A 223 0.90 -17.79 2.29
N ALA A 224 -0.16 -18.01 3.10
CA ALA A 224 -0.08 -18.16 4.54
C ALA A 224 0.61 -19.47 4.98
N GLY A 225 0.96 -19.53 6.27
CA GLY A 225 1.50 -20.72 6.92
C GLY A 225 3.00 -20.73 7.06
N ASN A 226 3.55 -21.90 7.39
CA ASN A 226 4.97 -22.13 7.56
C ASN A 226 5.44 -23.27 6.67
N PRO A 227 6.65 -23.22 6.06
CA PRO A 227 7.17 -24.30 5.24
C PRO A 227 7.37 -25.55 6.08
N ALA A 228 7.29 -26.74 5.42
CA ALA A 228 7.64 -27.99 6.06
C ALA A 228 9.09 -27.92 6.56
N ASN A 229 9.31 -28.33 7.81
CA ASN A 229 10.66 -28.45 8.37
C ASN A 229 11.07 -29.94 8.34
N PRO A 230 12.06 -30.33 7.50
CA PRO A 230 12.48 -31.71 7.38
C PRO A 230 13.10 -32.31 8.67
N THR A 231 13.55 -31.46 9.58
CA THR A 231 14.28 -31.83 10.80
C THR A 231 13.51 -31.49 12.08
N GLY A 232 12.29 -30.96 11.98
CA GLY A 232 11.55 -30.52 13.16
C GLY A 232 10.11 -30.11 12.89
N ILE A 233 9.57 -29.38 13.85
CA ILE A 233 8.23 -28.80 13.80
C ILE A 233 8.25 -27.53 12.92
N ARG A 234 7.18 -27.26 12.17
CA ARG A 234 7.12 -26.06 11.29
C ARG A 234 7.33 -24.74 12.03
N THR A 235 6.88 -24.67 13.28
CA THR A 235 7.00 -23.49 14.14
C THR A 235 8.29 -23.42 14.94
N SER A 236 9.21 -24.39 14.79
CA SER A 236 10.45 -24.48 15.57
C SER A 236 11.38 -23.26 15.40
N TYR A 237 11.29 -22.54 14.28
CA TYR A 237 12.05 -21.29 14.08
C TYR A 237 11.80 -20.25 15.18
N LEU A 238 10.67 -20.34 15.90
CA LEU A 238 10.40 -19.46 17.04
C LEU A 238 11.47 -19.63 18.12
N TRP A 239 11.75 -20.86 18.56
CA TRP A 239 12.74 -21.12 19.63
C TRP A 239 14.14 -21.36 19.10
N GLU A 240 14.29 -21.79 17.84
CA GLU A 240 15.59 -22.03 17.22
C GLU A 240 16.29 -20.73 16.80
N ASP A 241 15.53 -19.75 16.29
CA ASP A 241 16.06 -18.51 15.73
C ASP A 241 15.55 -17.26 16.49
N ILE A 242 14.22 -17.03 16.53
CA ILE A 242 13.63 -15.78 17.03
C ILE A 242 13.94 -15.55 18.51
N LEU A 243 13.84 -16.61 19.33
CA LEU A 243 14.07 -16.54 20.77
C LEU A 243 15.53 -16.86 21.18
N GLY A 244 16.43 -17.01 20.23
CA GLY A 244 17.85 -17.00 20.51
C GLY A 244 18.26 -15.72 21.25
N LYS A 245 19.16 -15.78 22.26
CA LYS A 245 19.52 -14.63 23.13
C LYS A 245 19.90 -13.40 22.32
N HIS A 246 20.70 -13.54 21.27
CA HIS A 246 21.11 -12.42 20.43
C HIS A 246 19.94 -11.87 19.60
N SER A 247 19.14 -12.74 19.00
CA SER A 247 17.97 -12.39 18.21
C SER A 247 16.90 -11.69 19.05
N LEU A 248 16.59 -12.22 20.24
CA LEU A 248 15.63 -11.60 21.16
C LEU A 248 16.14 -10.25 21.68
N SER A 249 17.43 -10.14 21.97
CA SER A 249 18.07 -8.87 22.37
C SER A 249 17.95 -7.83 21.26
N ASP A 250 18.22 -8.20 20.02
CA ASP A 250 18.05 -7.35 18.84
C ASP A 250 16.58 -6.88 18.70
N ILE A 251 15.61 -7.78 18.86
CA ILE A 251 14.19 -7.42 18.79
C ILE A 251 13.81 -6.43 19.90
N LEU A 252 14.23 -6.69 21.14
CA LEU A 252 13.94 -5.82 22.27
C LEU A 252 14.61 -4.45 22.14
N GLU A 253 15.78 -4.37 21.54
CA GLU A 253 16.54 -3.13 21.37
C GLU A 253 16.08 -2.31 20.19
N ASN A 254 15.87 -2.95 19.02
CA ASN A 254 15.77 -2.26 17.74
C ASN A 254 14.36 -2.28 17.13
N TYR A 255 13.42 -3.12 17.61
CA TYR A 255 12.09 -3.27 17.03
C TYR A 255 10.94 -3.05 18.02
N ALA A 256 10.93 -3.74 19.17
CA ALA A 256 9.84 -3.65 20.12
C ALA A 256 9.77 -2.26 20.74
N GLN A 257 8.60 -1.61 20.79
CA GLN A 257 8.46 -0.26 21.33
C GLN A 257 7.06 0.07 21.82
N VAL A 258 6.96 1.10 22.67
CA VAL A 258 5.69 1.72 23.05
C VAL A 258 5.58 3.06 22.35
N VAL A 259 4.63 3.17 21.43
CA VAL A 259 4.40 4.40 20.65
C VAL A 259 3.19 5.14 21.21
N LYS A 260 3.30 6.46 21.36
CA LYS A 260 2.22 7.34 21.78
C LYS A 260 1.60 8.00 20.56
N LYS A 261 0.34 7.68 20.26
CA LYS A 261 -0.46 8.37 19.25
C LYS A 261 -1.36 9.40 19.93
N LYS A 262 -1.27 10.64 19.52
CA LYS A 262 -2.22 11.68 19.94
C LYS A 262 -3.49 11.53 19.11
N LYS A 263 -4.62 11.44 19.80
CA LYS A 263 -5.95 11.43 19.18
C LYS A 263 -6.75 12.61 19.73
N ARG A 264 -7.32 13.41 18.84
CA ARG A 264 -8.25 14.47 19.24
C ARG A 264 -9.63 13.85 19.42
N VAL A 265 -10.11 13.88 20.65
CA VAL A 265 -11.44 13.36 21.01
C VAL A 265 -12.30 14.51 21.50
N LYS A 266 -13.53 14.60 21.02
CA LYS A 266 -14.49 15.59 21.47
C LYS A 266 -15.01 15.20 22.86
N ASP A 267 -14.78 16.03 23.84
CA ASP A 267 -15.32 15.86 25.18
C ASP A 267 -16.87 15.95 25.13
N LYS A 268 -17.52 14.87 25.50
CA LYS A 268 -18.99 14.74 25.43
C LYS A 268 -19.73 15.76 26.31
N LYS A 269 -19.08 16.31 27.37
CA LYS A 269 -19.70 17.27 28.29
C LYS A 269 -19.48 18.71 27.86
N THR A 270 -18.28 19.03 27.37
CA THR A 270 -17.88 20.41 27.07
C THR A 270 -17.96 20.74 25.56
N GLY A 271 -18.11 19.73 24.69
CA GLY A 271 -18.06 19.89 23.23
C GLY A 271 -16.69 20.29 22.67
N LYS A 272 -15.67 20.52 23.53
CA LYS A 272 -14.32 20.92 23.11
C LYS A 272 -13.48 19.71 22.74
N LYS A 273 -12.65 19.83 21.68
CA LYS A 273 -11.67 18.81 21.30
C LYS A 273 -10.52 18.80 22.32
N LYS A 274 -10.20 17.62 22.86
CA LYS A 274 -9.09 17.36 23.79
C LYS A 274 -8.16 16.33 23.18
N ASP A 275 -6.85 16.59 23.23
CA ASP A 275 -5.84 15.60 22.83
C ASP A 275 -5.76 14.49 23.89
N VAL A 276 -6.04 13.26 23.47
CA VAL A 276 -5.89 12.04 24.28
C VAL A 276 -4.73 11.24 23.72
N GLU A 277 -3.75 10.91 24.55
CA GLU A 277 -2.65 10.04 24.16
C GLU A 277 -3.10 8.58 24.28
N LYS A 278 -3.05 7.84 23.17
CA LYS A 278 -3.22 6.39 23.13
C LYS A 278 -1.84 5.75 22.98
N GLU A 279 -1.48 4.90 23.93
CA GLU A 279 -0.25 4.11 23.86
C GLU A 279 -0.51 2.79 23.10
N LEU A 280 0.40 2.45 22.18
CA LEU A 280 0.39 1.19 21.44
C LEU A 280 1.71 0.47 21.69
N VAL A 281 1.64 -0.79 22.07
CA VAL A 281 2.80 -1.68 22.12
C VAL A 281 3.01 -2.27 20.73
N ILE A 282 4.19 -2.11 20.16
CA ILE A 282 4.55 -2.62 18.85
C ILE A 282 5.59 -3.73 19.04
N TRP A 283 5.33 -4.86 18.40
CA TRP A 283 6.25 -5.97 18.19
C TRP A 283 6.34 -6.24 16.69
N PRO A 284 7.52 -6.53 16.11
CA PRO A 284 7.63 -6.77 14.67
C PRO A 284 6.89 -8.05 14.28
N ARG A 285 6.25 -8.06 13.13
CA ARG A 285 5.75 -9.29 12.52
C ARG A 285 6.87 -9.99 11.77
N TYR A 286 6.72 -11.29 11.52
CA TYR A 286 7.79 -12.08 10.92
C TYR A 286 8.34 -11.46 9.64
N HIS A 287 7.49 -11.17 8.64
CA HIS A 287 7.93 -10.58 7.37
C HIS A 287 8.61 -9.22 7.51
N GLN A 288 8.26 -8.42 8.52
CA GLN A 288 8.90 -7.12 8.78
C GLN A 288 10.30 -7.31 9.36
N LEU A 289 10.41 -8.21 10.34
CA LEU A 289 11.68 -8.58 10.97
C LEU A 289 12.64 -9.18 9.96
N ASP A 290 12.15 -10.14 9.17
CA ASP A 290 12.92 -10.85 8.15
C ASP A 290 13.42 -9.91 7.06
N ALA A 291 12.54 -9.07 6.49
CA ALA A 291 12.92 -8.09 5.47
C ALA A 291 14.02 -7.13 5.96
N VAL A 292 13.86 -6.58 7.17
CA VAL A 292 14.85 -5.64 7.71
C VAL A 292 16.19 -6.34 7.98
N ARG A 293 16.18 -7.54 8.56
CA ARG A 293 17.39 -8.32 8.81
C ARG A 293 18.11 -8.70 7.53
N GLN A 294 17.39 -9.18 6.53
CA GLN A 294 17.98 -9.54 5.24
C GLN A 294 18.62 -8.32 4.54
N MET A 295 17.95 -7.17 4.54
CA MET A 295 18.52 -5.93 3.97
C MET A 295 19.77 -5.47 4.71
N LEU A 296 19.78 -5.53 6.05
CA LEU A 296 20.95 -5.16 6.88
C LEU A 296 22.12 -6.11 6.61
N ASP A 297 21.87 -7.41 6.54
CA ASP A 297 22.89 -8.42 6.26
C ASP A 297 23.47 -8.28 4.83
N ALA A 298 22.59 -8.12 3.84
CA ALA A 298 23.00 -7.89 2.45
C ALA A 298 23.81 -6.58 2.31
N THR A 299 23.40 -5.51 3.01
CA THR A 299 24.12 -4.23 3.04
C THR A 299 25.50 -4.39 3.67
N ARG A 300 25.61 -5.13 4.78
CA ARG A 300 26.88 -5.40 5.45
C ARG A 300 27.85 -6.18 4.54
N LYS A 301 27.32 -7.20 3.84
CA LYS A 301 28.12 -8.03 2.93
C LYS A 301 28.50 -7.35 1.63
N GLY A 302 27.59 -6.59 1.05
CA GLY A 302 27.74 -5.99 -0.28
C GLY A 302 28.29 -4.57 -0.28
N GLY A 303 28.35 -3.90 0.88
CA GLY A 303 28.81 -2.52 1.00
C GLY A 303 27.85 -1.51 0.36
N VAL A 304 28.42 -0.51 -0.33
CA VAL A 304 27.69 0.58 -0.95
C VAL A 304 27.44 0.32 -2.44
N GLY A 305 26.35 0.85 -2.99
CA GLY A 305 25.96 0.68 -4.40
C GLY A 305 24.89 -0.39 -4.62
N GLN A 306 24.32 -0.95 -3.55
CA GLN A 306 23.31 -2.00 -3.59
C GLN A 306 21.91 -1.44 -3.86
N LYS A 307 21.05 -2.28 -4.43
CA LYS A 307 19.66 -1.95 -4.73
C LYS A 307 18.74 -3.07 -4.22
N PHE A 308 17.70 -2.69 -3.50
CA PHE A 308 16.74 -3.63 -2.90
C PHE A 308 15.33 -3.20 -3.21
N LEU A 309 14.53 -4.08 -3.81
CA LEU A 309 13.10 -3.89 -4.02
C LEU A 309 12.32 -4.74 -3.02
N ILE A 310 11.47 -4.11 -2.24
CA ILE A 310 10.64 -4.74 -1.24
C ILE A 310 9.18 -4.64 -1.67
N GLN A 311 8.62 -5.77 -2.15
CA GLN A 311 7.21 -5.87 -2.54
C GLN A 311 6.39 -6.33 -1.34
N HIS A 312 5.86 -5.40 -0.57
CA HIS A 312 4.96 -5.67 0.54
C HIS A 312 3.57 -5.11 0.26
N SER A 313 2.53 -5.92 0.48
CA SER A 313 1.13 -5.56 0.20
C SER A 313 0.72 -4.24 0.86
N ALA A 314 -0.29 -3.58 0.30
CA ALA A 314 -0.86 -2.38 0.92
C ALA A 314 -1.45 -2.73 2.29
N GLY A 315 -1.06 -1.98 3.33
CA GLY A 315 -1.50 -2.26 4.70
C GLY A 315 -0.61 -3.18 5.51
N SER A 316 0.45 -3.75 4.93
CA SER A 316 1.40 -4.66 5.60
C SER A 316 2.26 -4.02 6.69
N GLY A 317 2.17 -2.71 6.92
CA GLY A 317 2.98 -2.00 7.91
C GLY A 317 4.36 -1.59 7.43
N LYS A 318 4.54 -1.31 6.15
CA LYS A 318 5.79 -0.83 5.52
C LYS A 318 6.47 0.30 6.29
N SER A 319 5.69 1.26 6.81
CA SER A 319 6.23 2.40 7.57
C SER A 319 7.04 1.99 8.80
N ASN A 320 6.67 0.89 9.48
CA ASN A 320 7.45 0.36 10.59
C ASN A 320 8.75 -0.25 10.08
N SER A 321 8.72 -1.05 9.01
CA SER A 321 9.93 -1.63 8.41
C SER A 321 10.90 -0.54 7.95
N ILE A 322 10.40 0.54 7.33
CA ILE A 322 11.18 1.72 6.93
C ILE A 322 11.82 2.39 8.16
N THR A 323 11.05 2.56 9.23
CA THR A 323 11.54 3.16 10.48
C THR A 323 12.68 2.34 11.11
N TRP A 324 12.47 1.02 11.24
CA TRP A 324 13.47 0.12 11.82
C TRP A 324 14.72 0.01 10.96
N LEU A 325 14.54 -0.05 9.63
CA LEU A 325 15.66 -0.07 8.69
C LEU A 325 16.47 1.23 8.77
N ALA A 326 15.82 2.40 8.71
CA ALA A 326 16.49 3.69 8.78
C ALA A 326 17.31 3.86 10.07
N TYR A 327 16.73 3.45 11.21
CA TYR A 327 17.39 3.52 12.50
C TYR A 327 18.62 2.61 12.58
N GLN A 328 18.52 1.36 12.09
CA GLN A 328 19.59 0.37 12.19
C GLN A 328 20.69 0.57 11.15
N LEU A 329 20.37 1.07 9.95
CA LEU A 329 21.37 1.41 8.93
C LEU A 329 22.40 2.43 9.42
N VAL A 330 21.96 3.38 10.24
CA VAL A 330 22.88 4.39 10.84
C VAL A 330 23.91 3.75 11.76
N GLY A 331 23.58 2.62 12.38
CA GLY A 331 24.46 1.88 13.28
C GLY A 331 25.33 0.84 12.62
N LEU A 332 25.21 0.60 11.30
CA LEU A 332 26.04 -0.38 10.60
C LEU A 332 27.49 0.09 10.49
N LEU A 333 28.38 -0.82 10.86
CA LEU A 333 29.83 -0.60 10.80
C LEU A 333 30.48 -1.52 9.75
N ASP A 334 31.52 -0.98 9.10
CA ASP A 334 32.52 -1.72 8.35
C ASP A 334 33.82 -1.63 9.17
N GLY A 335 34.15 -2.71 9.90
CA GLY A 335 35.17 -2.68 10.93
C GLY A 335 34.82 -1.65 12.03
N THR A 336 35.58 -0.54 12.10
CA THR A 336 35.40 0.53 13.09
C THR A 336 34.69 1.76 12.54
N THR A 337 34.46 1.84 11.22
CA THR A 337 33.87 3.02 10.55
C THR A 337 32.41 2.79 10.22
N PRO A 338 31.55 3.82 10.35
CA PRO A 338 30.17 3.72 9.86
C PRO A 338 30.14 3.34 8.39
N LEU A 339 29.35 2.33 8.02
CA LEU A 339 29.20 1.90 6.63
C LEU A 339 28.46 2.96 5.80
N LEU A 340 27.56 3.71 6.43
CA LEU A 340 26.82 4.82 5.83
C LEU A 340 26.99 6.09 6.69
N ASP A 341 27.18 7.23 6.04
CA ASP A 341 27.30 8.52 6.71
C ASP A 341 25.93 9.09 7.10
N SER A 342 24.93 8.93 6.20
CA SER A 342 23.56 9.39 6.43
C SER A 342 22.57 8.45 5.76
N VAL A 343 21.35 8.37 6.32
CA VAL A 343 20.18 7.68 5.77
C VAL A 343 19.13 8.70 5.38
N ILE A 344 18.67 8.65 4.14
CA ILE A 344 17.65 9.56 3.59
C ILE A 344 16.38 8.77 3.36
N VAL A 345 15.28 9.18 4.03
CA VAL A 345 13.96 8.59 3.85
C VAL A 345 13.13 9.49 2.96
N VAL A 346 12.75 8.98 1.80
CA VAL A 346 11.95 9.69 0.79
C VAL A 346 10.52 9.17 0.83
N THR A 347 9.57 10.05 1.11
CA THR A 347 8.15 9.71 1.20
C THR A 347 7.33 10.44 0.15
N ASP A 348 6.15 9.93 -0.17
CA ASP A 348 5.21 10.56 -1.10
C ASP A 348 4.39 11.68 -0.44
N ARG A 349 4.30 11.71 0.92
CA ARG A 349 3.35 12.57 1.64
C ARG A 349 3.83 13.08 2.99
N ILE A 350 3.44 14.31 3.30
CA ILE A 350 3.72 15.01 4.56
C ILE A 350 3.17 14.26 5.79
N ASN A 351 2.00 13.63 5.72
CA ASN A 351 1.40 12.92 6.87
C ASN A 351 2.14 11.63 7.22
N LEU A 352 2.67 10.91 6.23
CA LEU A 352 3.47 9.70 6.46
C LEU A 352 4.81 10.05 7.11
N ASP A 353 5.36 11.18 6.75
CA ASP A 353 6.59 11.72 7.34
C ASP A 353 6.47 11.92 8.85
N SER A 354 5.33 12.43 9.32
CA SER A 354 5.10 12.64 10.76
C SER A 354 5.07 11.31 11.50
N GLN A 355 4.47 10.27 10.94
CA GLN A 355 4.42 8.93 11.56
C GLN A 355 5.82 8.30 11.64
N ILE A 356 6.60 8.35 10.55
CA ILE A 356 7.97 7.82 10.53
C ILE A 356 8.83 8.59 11.53
N ARG A 357 8.75 9.90 11.54
CA ARG A 357 9.48 10.76 12.47
C ARG A 357 9.13 10.45 13.94
N ASP A 358 7.83 10.33 14.26
CA ASP A 358 7.37 10.07 15.62
C ASP A 358 7.80 8.66 16.07
N ASN A 359 7.78 7.69 15.16
CA ASN A 359 8.27 6.34 15.42
C ASN A 359 9.79 6.32 15.64
N ILE A 360 10.60 7.03 14.84
CA ILE A 360 12.06 7.13 15.04
C ILE A 360 12.36 7.85 16.35
N ASN A 361 11.66 8.94 16.67
CA ASN A 361 11.83 9.67 17.92
C ASN A 361 11.46 8.86 19.16
N ALA A 362 10.60 7.84 19.02
CA ALA A 362 10.27 6.94 20.12
C ALA A 362 11.46 6.07 20.58
N PHE A 363 12.45 5.81 19.72
CA PHE A 363 13.69 5.11 20.07
C PHE A 363 14.70 5.95 20.91
N LYS A 364 14.41 7.11 21.31
CA LYS A 364 15.09 8.18 22.11
C LYS A 364 16.46 7.89 22.77
N ARG A 365 17.35 7.11 22.21
CA ARG A 365 18.77 7.09 22.66
C ARG A 365 19.62 8.19 22.01
N LEU A 366 19.18 8.70 20.86
CA LEU A 366 19.95 9.66 20.07
C LEU A 366 19.13 10.95 19.88
N LYS A 367 19.40 11.97 20.65
CA LYS A 367 18.84 13.32 20.42
C LYS A 367 19.54 13.95 19.20
N ASN A 368 18.76 14.65 18.35
CA ASN A 368 19.24 15.44 17.20
C ASN A 368 19.81 14.65 15.99
N ILE A 369 19.49 13.37 15.83
CA ILE A 369 19.94 12.60 14.65
C ILE A 369 18.99 12.69 13.47
N VAL A 370 17.72 13.09 13.69
CA VAL A 370 16.69 13.19 12.66
C VAL A 370 16.47 14.63 12.29
N GLU A 371 16.57 14.96 11.01
CA GLU A 371 16.26 16.27 10.44
C GLU A 371 15.11 16.16 9.45
N TRP A 372 14.21 17.12 9.50
CA TRP A 372 13.14 17.29 8.53
C TRP A 372 13.54 18.35 7.51
N ALA A 373 13.72 17.95 6.27
CA ALA A 373 14.05 18.84 5.18
C ALA A 373 12.79 19.29 4.44
N ASP A 374 12.19 20.38 4.87
CA ASP A 374 10.99 20.99 4.28
C ASP A 374 11.30 21.88 3.08
N SER A 375 12.56 22.25 2.88
CA SER A 375 13.07 23.01 1.73
C SER A 375 14.32 22.39 1.15
N SER A 376 14.67 22.76 -0.09
CA SER A 376 15.93 22.30 -0.72
C SER A 376 17.17 22.84 0.02
N ALA A 377 17.06 24.04 0.62
CA ALA A 377 18.13 24.63 1.42
C ALA A 377 18.35 23.82 2.71
N THR A 378 17.28 23.56 3.48
CA THR A 378 17.34 22.73 4.71
C THR A 378 17.89 21.33 4.40
N LEU A 379 17.56 20.76 3.25
CA LEU A 379 18.08 19.47 2.82
C LEU A 379 19.59 19.52 2.58
N LYS A 380 20.05 20.55 1.86
CA LYS A 380 21.50 20.75 1.56
C LYS A 380 22.30 20.96 2.85
N ASP A 381 21.77 21.76 3.77
CA ASP A 381 22.42 22.01 5.06
C ASP A 381 22.48 20.75 5.91
N ALA A 382 21.38 19.98 6.00
CA ALA A 382 21.33 18.71 6.72
C ALA A 382 22.35 17.69 6.19
N LEU A 383 22.53 17.61 4.87
CA LEU A 383 23.52 16.74 4.24
C LEU A 383 24.95 17.18 4.53
N LYS A 384 25.23 18.49 4.48
CA LYS A 384 26.54 19.07 4.82
C LYS A 384 26.91 18.89 6.28
N ASP A 385 25.92 19.13 7.17
CA ASP A 385 26.09 18.98 8.63
C ASP A 385 26.21 17.52 9.06
N GLY A 386 26.03 16.55 8.15
CA GLY A 386 26.18 15.13 8.41
C GLY A 386 25.08 14.57 9.33
N LYS A 387 23.86 15.09 9.24
CA LYS A 387 22.68 14.53 9.95
C LYS A 387 22.52 13.06 9.60
N LYS A 388 22.29 12.23 10.61
CA LYS A 388 22.29 10.78 10.44
C LYS A 388 21.05 10.26 9.73
N ILE A 389 19.87 10.82 10.02
CA ILE A 389 18.62 10.48 9.33
C ILE A 389 17.97 11.76 8.82
N ILE A 390 17.69 11.80 7.53
CA ILE A 390 17.05 12.94 6.87
C ILE A 390 15.75 12.45 6.25
N ILE A 391 14.61 13.08 6.58
CA ILE A 391 13.31 12.74 6.02
C ILE A 391 12.91 13.82 5.04
N THR A 392 12.50 13.45 3.83
CA THR A 392 12.12 14.40 2.76
C THR A 392 11.04 13.83 1.86
N ILE A 393 10.42 14.70 1.05
CA ILE A 393 9.38 14.30 0.09
C ILE A 393 9.95 14.05 -1.32
N VAL A 394 9.28 13.21 -2.10
CA VAL A 394 9.68 12.78 -3.46
C VAL A 394 10.08 13.95 -4.37
N HIS A 395 9.36 15.08 -4.32
CA HIS A 395 9.65 16.25 -5.16
C HIS A 395 11.05 16.86 -4.92
N LYS A 396 11.67 16.56 -3.80
CA LYS A 396 13.02 17.03 -3.43
C LYS A 396 14.11 15.98 -3.66
N PHE A 397 13.70 14.74 -3.95
CA PHE A 397 14.61 13.60 -4.16
C PHE A 397 15.64 13.88 -5.27
N GLN A 398 15.26 14.62 -6.27
CA GLN A 398 16.10 15.04 -7.38
C GLN A 398 17.28 15.91 -6.94
N TYR A 399 16.99 16.90 -6.08
CA TYR A 399 18.03 17.74 -5.45
C TYR A 399 19.03 16.93 -4.62
N ILE A 400 18.56 15.87 -3.99
CA ILE A 400 19.40 14.96 -3.19
C ILE A 400 20.41 14.28 -4.09
N LEU A 401 19.96 13.69 -5.21
CA LEU A 401 20.83 12.95 -6.13
C LEU A 401 21.90 13.86 -6.73
N GLU A 402 21.58 15.09 -7.12
CA GLU A 402 22.53 16.06 -7.64
C GLU A 402 23.57 16.46 -6.58
N THR A 403 23.11 16.79 -5.38
CA THR A 403 23.99 17.20 -4.27
C THR A 403 24.91 16.07 -3.83
N ILE A 404 24.39 14.84 -3.74
CA ILE A 404 25.20 13.66 -3.37
C ILE A 404 26.22 13.35 -4.46
N GLY A 405 25.83 13.42 -5.73
CA GLY A 405 26.69 13.09 -6.86
C GLY A 405 27.83 14.07 -7.08
N THR A 406 27.69 15.34 -6.75
CA THR A 406 28.65 16.41 -7.04
C THR A 406 29.41 16.88 -5.81
N ASP A 407 28.71 17.28 -4.76
CA ASP A 407 29.31 17.95 -3.61
C ASP A 407 29.72 16.99 -2.47
N LEU A 408 29.18 15.75 -2.46
CA LEU A 408 29.35 14.79 -1.36
C LEU A 408 29.85 13.41 -1.84
N LYS A 409 30.71 13.39 -2.86
CA LYS A 409 31.22 12.16 -3.48
C LYS A 409 31.89 11.20 -2.49
N ASP A 410 32.52 11.74 -1.45
CA ASP A 410 33.26 10.98 -0.44
C ASP A 410 32.34 10.47 0.71
N LYS A 411 31.06 10.85 0.71
CA LYS A 411 30.08 10.39 1.68
C LYS A 411 29.28 9.21 1.15
N ARG A 412 28.82 8.34 2.06
CA ARG A 412 28.09 7.11 1.75
C ARG A 412 26.66 7.22 2.31
N PHE A 413 25.68 6.88 1.48
CA PHE A 413 24.28 7.12 1.78
C PHE A 413 23.44 5.84 1.74
N GLY A 414 22.41 5.78 2.60
CA GLY A 414 21.29 4.86 2.47
C GLY A 414 20.03 5.64 2.03
N ILE A 415 19.41 5.30 0.92
CA ILE A 415 18.22 5.98 0.40
C ILE A 415 17.05 5.04 0.47
N ILE A 416 16.10 5.31 1.37
CA ILE A 416 14.89 4.53 1.55
C ILE A 416 13.74 5.26 0.84
N ILE A 417 13.06 4.59 -0.08
CA ILE A 417 12.00 5.17 -0.90
C ILE A 417 10.68 4.46 -0.57
N ASP A 418 9.71 5.21 -0.03
CA ASP A 418 8.36 4.70 0.15
C ASP A 418 7.51 4.97 -1.09
N GLU A 419 6.62 4.03 -1.42
CA GLU A 419 5.78 4.02 -2.62
C GLU A 419 6.60 4.29 -3.90
N ALA A 420 7.67 3.52 -4.09
CA ALA A 420 8.67 3.70 -5.16
C ALA A 420 8.09 3.76 -6.59
N HIS A 421 6.87 3.26 -6.81
CA HIS A 421 6.16 3.35 -8.09
C HIS A 421 5.71 4.78 -8.45
N SER A 422 5.58 5.70 -7.46
CA SER A 422 5.16 7.09 -7.68
C SER A 422 6.30 8.03 -8.03
N SER A 423 7.52 7.73 -7.58
CA SER A 423 8.70 8.58 -7.73
C SER A 423 9.23 8.69 -9.18
N GLN A 424 8.68 7.92 -10.13
CA GLN A 424 9.23 7.73 -11.48
C GLN A 424 8.38 8.34 -12.60
N ASN A 425 7.43 9.23 -12.30
CA ASN A 425 6.68 9.93 -13.36
C ASN A 425 7.61 10.87 -14.12
N GLY A 426 7.64 10.74 -15.45
CA GLY A 426 8.53 11.49 -16.37
C GLY A 426 8.50 13.03 -16.29
N SER A 427 7.63 13.60 -15.46
CA SER A 427 7.64 15.02 -15.08
C SER A 427 8.81 15.39 -14.15
N LEU A 428 9.43 14.41 -13.47
CA LEU A 428 10.60 14.63 -12.64
C LEU A 428 11.84 14.96 -13.50
N SER A 429 12.05 14.26 -14.61
CA SER A 429 13.18 14.50 -15.50
C SER A 429 13.10 15.84 -16.26
N ALA A 430 11.88 16.32 -16.55
CA ALA A 430 11.71 17.65 -17.21
C ALA A 430 12.01 18.82 -16.25
N LYS A 431 11.76 18.67 -14.95
CA LYS A 431 12.12 19.69 -13.93
C LYS A 431 13.60 19.66 -13.54
N MET A 432 14.29 18.54 -13.76
CA MET A 432 15.75 18.36 -13.56
C MET A 432 16.55 19.39 -14.37
N ASN A 433 16.15 19.57 -15.61
CA ASN A 433 16.82 20.44 -16.55
C ASN A 433 16.58 21.94 -16.29
N MET A 434 15.52 22.30 -15.55
CA MET A 434 15.28 23.70 -15.11
C MET A 434 16.12 24.09 -13.89
N GLY A 435 16.48 23.15 -13.03
CA GLY A 435 17.32 23.39 -11.84
C GLY A 435 18.81 23.55 -12.16
N LEU A 436 19.29 22.93 -13.25
CA LEU A 436 20.68 23.01 -13.71
C LEU A 436 21.07 24.38 -14.31
N SER A 437 20.11 25.25 -14.59
CA SER A 437 20.38 26.61 -15.13
C SER A 437 20.83 27.63 -14.07
N GLY A 438 20.88 27.24 -12.79
CA GLY A 438 21.33 28.08 -11.69
C GLY A 438 22.73 27.69 -11.18
N ASN A 439 23.78 28.36 -11.68
CA ASN A 439 25.15 28.38 -11.15
C ASN A 439 25.90 27.04 -11.06
N VAL A 440 26.19 26.42 -12.18
CA VAL A 440 27.42 25.61 -12.28
C VAL A 440 28.57 26.55 -12.64
N ALA A 441 29.38 26.89 -11.68
CA ALA A 441 30.68 27.54 -11.93
C ALA A 441 31.51 26.58 -12.81
N THR A 442 31.54 26.88 -14.10
CA THR A 442 32.23 26.07 -15.11
C THR A 442 33.36 26.89 -15.69
N ASP A 443 34.39 27.07 -14.92
CA ASP A 443 35.67 27.52 -15.50
C ASP A 443 36.20 26.40 -16.40
N GLY A 444 36.21 26.63 -17.71
CA GLY A 444 37.07 25.98 -18.68
C GLY A 444 36.73 24.56 -19.15
N LYS A 445 35.56 23.96 -18.83
CA LYS A 445 35.18 22.63 -19.33
C LYS A 445 34.47 22.72 -20.68
N ASP A 446 34.90 21.89 -21.63
CA ASP A 446 34.25 21.74 -22.92
C ASP A 446 32.80 21.24 -22.78
N LEU A 447 31.97 21.51 -23.83
CA LEU A 447 30.57 21.07 -23.87
C LEU A 447 30.42 19.56 -23.66
N GLU A 448 31.32 18.79 -24.21
CA GLU A 448 31.35 17.32 -24.08
C GLU A 448 31.55 16.87 -22.63
N ASP A 449 32.46 17.51 -21.90
CA ASP A 449 32.70 17.25 -20.48
C ASP A 449 31.48 17.56 -19.63
N LYS A 450 30.78 18.67 -19.95
CA LYS A 450 29.51 19.06 -19.27
C LYS A 450 28.41 18.05 -19.53
N LEU A 451 28.23 17.61 -20.78
CA LEU A 451 27.22 16.61 -21.15
C LEU A 451 27.54 15.23 -20.58
N ASN A 452 28.81 14.82 -20.55
CA ASN A 452 29.24 13.59 -19.91
C ASN A 452 28.96 13.62 -18.39
N ALA A 453 29.21 14.74 -17.72
CA ALA A 453 28.91 14.91 -16.29
C ALA A 453 27.39 14.82 -16.02
N ILE A 454 26.54 15.29 -16.93
CA ILE A 454 25.07 15.18 -16.82
C ILE A 454 24.61 13.72 -17.01
N ILE A 455 25.17 13.03 -18.02
CA ILE A 455 24.86 11.61 -18.24
C ILE A 455 25.25 10.79 -17.00
N GLU A 456 26.41 11.04 -16.41
CA GLU A 456 26.80 10.38 -15.16
C GLU A 456 25.92 10.78 -13.98
N GLY A 457 25.51 12.05 -13.88
CA GLY A 457 24.59 12.54 -12.83
C GLY A 457 23.16 12.00 -12.94
N ARG A 458 22.75 11.48 -14.11
CA ARG A 458 21.47 10.78 -14.28
C ARG A 458 21.48 9.35 -13.77
N LYS A 459 22.65 8.74 -13.69
CA LYS A 459 22.79 7.40 -13.13
C LYS A 459 22.52 7.42 -11.65
N MET A 460 22.01 6.31 -11.16
CA MET A 460 21.95 6.09 -9.71
C MET A 460 23.36 6.24 -9.13
N VAL A 461 23.47 7.02 -8.06
CA VAL A 461 24.77 7.35 -7.49
C VAL A 461 25.43 6.09 -6.89
N LYS A 462 26.71 5.89 -7.21
CA LYS A 462 27.46 4.70 -6.78
C LYS A 462 27.78 4.69 -5.27
N ASN A 463 27.76 5.84 -4.63
CA ASN A 463 28.00 6.00 -3.19
C ASN A 463 26.74 5.90 -2.34
N ALA A 464 25.66 5.32 -2.86
CA ALA A 464 24.41 5.11 -2.13
C ALA A 464 23.84 3.70 -2.33
N ASN A 465 23.21 3.20 -1.28
CA ASN A 465 22.31 2.05 -1.35
C ASN A 465 20.86 2.52 -1.48
N TYR A 466 20.05 1.78 -2.22
CA TYR A 466 18.64 2.09 -2.46
C TYR A 466 17.76 0.99 -1.91
N TYR A 467 16.78 1.36 -1.07
CA TYR A 467 15.80 0.46 -0.47
C TYR A 467 14.40 0.93 -0.89
N ALA A 468 13.86 0.32 -1.93
CA ALA A 468 12.61 0.72 -2.56
C ALA A 468 11.43 -0.12 -2.05
N PHE A 469 10.49 0.49 -1.32
CA PHE A 469 9.28 -0.15 -0.81
C PHE A 469 8.08 0.17 -1.68
N THR A 470 7.32 -0.84 -2.07
CA THR A 470 6.06 -0.66 -2.79
C THR A 470 5.15 -1.87 -2.64
N ALA A 471 3.84 -1.67 -2.80
CA ALA A 471 2.88 -2.78 -2.92
C ALA A 471 2.63 -3.16 -4.39
N THR A 472 2.92 -2.25 -5.32
CA THR A 472 2.55 -2.36 -6.74
C THR A 472 3.73 -1.94 -7.62
N PRO A 473 4.77 -2.79 -7.72
CA PRO A 473 5.94 -2.47 -8.53
C PRO A 473 5.55 -2.39 -10.02
N LYS A 474 6.05 -1.36 -10.69
CA LYS A 474 5.92 -1.20 -12.15
C LYS A 474 7.18 -1.73 -12.84
N ALA A 475 7.12 -1.97 -14.15
CA ALA A 475 8.27 -2.42 -14.93
C ALA A 475 9.54 -1.60 -14.66
N LYS A 476 9.44 -0.26 -14.68
CA LYS A 476 10.55 0.63 -14.31
C LYS A 476 11.09 0.39 -12.90
N THR A 477 10.23 0.13 -11.93
CA THR A 477 10.62 -0.09 -10.53
C THR A 477 11.37 -1.40 -10.37
N LEU A 478 10.89 -2.46 -11.03
CA LEU A 478 11.55 -3.76 -11.07
C LEU A 478 12.91 -3.67 -11.76
N GLU A 479 12.98 -3.02 -12.92
CA GLU A 479 14.24 -2.87 -13.66
C GLU A 479 15.29 -2.02 -12.90
N MET A 480 14.84 -1.01 -12.11
CA MET A 480 15.74 -0.16 -11.33
C MET A 480 16.24 -0.78 -10.03
N PHE A 481 15.36 -1.47 -9.31
CA PHE A 481 15.60 -1.89 -7.93
C PHE A 481 15.47 -3.38 -7.70
N GLY A 482 14.91 -4.13 -8.66
CA GLY A 482 14.75 -5.59 -8.57
C GLY A 482 16.09 -6.31 -8.66
N THR A 483 16.10 -7.54 -8.15
CA THR A 483 17.25 -8.45 -8.25
C THR A 483 17.26 -9.08 -9.64
N PRO A 484 18.34 -8.89 -10.43
CA PRO A 484 18.44 -9.48 -11.77
C PRO A 484 18.75 -10.98 -11.70
N HIS A 485 18.10 -11.75 -12.55
CA HIS A 485 18.34 -13.19 -12.75
C HIS A 485 18.46 -13.50 -14.25
N THR A 486 19.52 -14.16 -14.66
CA THR A 486 19.72 -14.55 -16.05
C THR A 486 18.97 -15.85 -16.32
N LYS A 487 18.04 -15.83 -17.28
CA LYS A 487 17.30 -17.00 -17.76
C LYS A 487 18.16 -17.90 -18.62
N SER A 488 17.68 -19.11 -18.92
CA SER A 488 18.36 -20.09 -19.77
C SER A 488 18.53 -19.62 -21.23
N ASP A 489 17.67 -18.72 -21.71
CA ASP A 489 17.72 -18.09 -23.03
C ASP A 489 18.63 -16.85 -23.09
N GLY A 490 19.22 -16.44 -21.96
CA GLY A 490 20.08 -15.27 -21.83
C GLY A 490 19.35 -13.96 -21.54
N GLU A 491 18.02 -13.95 -21.51
CA GLU A 491 17.27 -12.77 -21.05
C GLU A 491 17.46 -12.56 -19.54
N ILE A 492 17.39 -11.30 -19.12
CA ILE A 492 17.48 -10.92 -17.70
C ILE A 492 16.09 -10.57 -17.21
N GLU A 493 15.62 -11.34 -16.24
CA GLU A 493 14.41 -11.03 -15.48
C GLU A 493 14.75 -10.33 -14.17
N HIS A 494 13.81 -9.55 -13.63
CA HIS A 494 13.96 -8.87 -12.35
C HIS A 494 12.86 -9.27 -11.38
N THR A 495 13.25 -9.68 -10.18
CA THR A 495 12.34 -10.06 -9.08
C THR A 495 12.52 -9.15 -7.87
N PRO A 496 11.53 -9.04 -6.97
CA PRO A 496 11.72 -8.38 -5.68
C PRO A 496 12.80 -9.08 -4.84
N PHE A 497 13.56 -8.30 -4.05
CA PHE A 497 14.52 -8.84 -3.08
C PHE A 497 13.82 -9.51 -1.90
N HIS A 498 12.71 -8.94 -1.44
CA HIS A 498 11.87 -9.51 -0.39
C HIS A 498 10.40 -9.23 -0.68
N GLU A 499 9.54 -10.18 -0.35
CA GLU A 499 8.12 -10.08 -0.62
C GLU A 499 7.25 -10.47 0.58
N TYR A 500 6.13 -9.77 0.71
CA TYR A 500 4.98 -10.13 1.52
C TYR A 500 3.75 -9.87 0.68
N THR A 501 3.27 -10.93 0.01
CA THR A 501 2.28 -10.83 -1.05
C THR A 501 0.91 -10.41 -0.53
N MET A 502 0.05 -9.91 -1.42
CA MET A 502 -1.35 -9.64 -1.09
C MET A 502 -2.08 -10.93 -0.74
N LYS A 503 -1.80 -12.03 -1.44
CA LYS A 503 -2.33 -13.36 -1.16
C LYS A 503 -2.03 -13.78 0.27
N GLN A 504 -0.76 -13.75 0.68
CA GLN A 504 -0.35 -14.11 2.04
C GLN A 504 -1.06 -13.23 3.08
N ALA A 505 -1.11 -11.93 2.86
CA ALA A 505 -1.73 -11.00 3.78
C ALA A 505 -3.26 -11.22 3.95
N ILE A 506 -3.95 -11.62 2.88
CA ILE A 506 -5.38 -11.99 2.90
C ILE A 506 -5.59 -13.33 3.62
N GLU A 507 -4.84 -14.36 3.25
CA GLU A 507 -4.95 -15.69 3.85
C GLU A 507 -4.62 -15.69 5.34
N GLU A 508 -3.68 -14.87 5.77
CA GLU A 508 -3.33 -14.64 7.18
C GLU A 508 -4.38 -13.78 7.93
N GLY A 509 -5.41 -13.27 7.24
CA GLY A 509 -6.42 -12.38 7.83
C GLY A 509 -5.85 -11.03 8.28
N PHE A 510 -4.66 -10.65 7.79
CA PHE A 510 -4.02 -9.40 8.14
C PHE A 510 -4.58 -8.21 7.34
N ILE A 511 -5.03 -8.44 6.11
CA ILE A 511 -5.82 -7.51 5.33
C ILE A 511 -7.11 -8.18 4.88
N MET A 512 -8.15 -7.37 4.65
CA MET A 512 -9.42 -7.85 4.12
C MET A 512 -9.33 -8.10 2.62
N ASP A 513 -9.97 -9.16 2.14
CA ASP A 513 -10.24 -9.36 0.72
C ASP A 513 -11.35 -8.39 0.29
N VAL A 514 -10.95 -7.31 -0.37
CA VAL A 514 -11.87 -6.24 -0.81
C VAL A 514 -12.70 -6.62 -2.03
N LEU A 515 -12.33 -7.70 -2.72
CA LEU A 515 -13.00 -8.20 -3.92
C LEU A 515 -14.07 -9.26 -3.63
N LYS A 516 -14.22 -9.67 -2.36
CA LYS A 516 -15.15 -10.72 -1.95
C LYS A 516 -16.61 -10.33 -2.13
N ASN A 517 -16.97 -9.05 -1.90
CA ASN A 517 -18.32 -8.54 -2.08
C ASN A 517 -18.24 -7.31 -3.01
N TYR A 518 -18.12 -7.59 -4.29
CA TYR A 518 -18.02 -6.59 -5.34
C TYR A 518 -19.32 -6.56 -6.15
N THR A 519 -19.96 -5.41 -6.24
CA THR A 519 -21.25 -5.24 -6.95
C THR A 519 -21.06 -4.22 -8.06
N THR A 520 -21.41 -4.60 -9.28
CA THR A 520 -21.37 -3.71 -10.44
C THR A 520 -22.74 -3.14 -10.77
N TYR A 521 -22.73 -1.87 -11.17
CA TYR A 521 -23.91 -1.16 -11.66
C TYR A 521 -23.64 -0.58 -13.04
N ALA A 522 -24.66 -0.57 -13.88
CA ALA A 522 -24.61 0.13 -15.16
C ALA A 522 -25.62 1.27 -15.19
N SER A 523 -25.23 2.37 -15.83
CA SER A 523 -26.15 3.46 -16.15
C SER A 523 -26.67 3.26 -17.55
N PHE A 524 -28.00 3.12 -17.67
CA PHE A 524 -28.72 3.06 -18.95
C PHE A 524 -29.38 4.40 -19.19
N TYR A 525 -29.31 4.90 -20.41
CA TYR A 525 -29.87 6.19 -20.78
C TYR A 525 -30.37 6.17 -22.21
N LYS A 526 -31.41 6.94 -22.45
CA LYS A 526 -31.96 7.21 -23.77
C LYS A 526 -31.81 8.68 -24.05
N ILE A 527 -30.95 9.01 -25.01
CA ILE A 527 -30.73 10.36 -25.50
C ILE A 527 -31.56 10.53 -26.77
N VAL A 528 -32.24 11.64 -26.87
CA VAL A 528 -33.06 11.99 -28.02
C VAL A 528 -32.49 13.22 -28.72
N LYS A 529 -32.66 13.27 -30.02
CA LYS A 529 -32.28 14.40 -30.86
C LYS A 529 -33.33 15.52 -30.68
N THR A 530 -32.88 16.75 -30.46
CA THR A 530 -33.74 17.93 -30.29
C THR A 530 -33.82 18.81 -31.52
N VAL A 531 -32.95 18.57 -32.53
CA VAL A 531 -32.88 19.38 -33.77
C VAL A 531 -33.54 18.60 -34.92
N GLU A 532 -34.13 19.33 -35.88
CA GLU A 532 -34.76 18.72 -37.06
C GLU A 532 -33.72 18.14 -38.05
N ASP A 533 -32.58 18.86 -38.20
CA ASP A 533 -31.47 18.41 -39.04
C ASP A 533 -30.73 17.23 -38.39
N ASP A 534 -30.00 16.46 -39.19
CA ASP A 534 -29.23 15.31 -38.75
C ASP A 534 -27.73 15.53 -39.02
N PRO A 535 -27.09 16.37 -38.17
CA PRO A 535 -25.68 16.74 -38.34
C PRO A 535 -24.76 15.55 -38.14
N GLU A 536 -23.65 15.55 -38.85
CA GLU A 536 -22.62 14.50 -38.76
C GLU A 536 -21.54 14.90 -37.76
N PHE A 537 -21.12 13.92 -36.92
CA PHE A 537 -20.08 14.06 -35.92
C PHE A 537 -19.08 12.89 -35.99
N ASP A 538 -17.85 13.11 -35.52
CA ASP A 538 -16.93 11.99 -35.29
C ASP A 538 -17.49 11.03 -34.25
N LYS A 539 -17.73 9.80 -34.61
CA LYS A 539 -18.40 8.77 -33.81
C LYS A 539 -17.76 8.56 -32.44
N LYS A 540 -16.41 8.43 -32.40
CA LYS A 540 -15.68 8.15 -31.15
C LYS A 540 -15.67 9.35 -30.21
N GLN A 541 -15.45 10.55 -30.75
CA GLN A 541 -15.46 11.76 -29.95
C GLN A 541 -16.88 12.07 -29.46
N ALA A 542 -17.89 11.86 -30.30
CA ALA A 542 -19.30 12.06 -29.94
C ALA A 542 -19.71 11.10 -28.82
N GLN A 543 -19.45 9.81 -28.92
CA GLN A 543 -19.74 8.82 -27.88
C GLN A 543 -19.06 9.17 -26.55
N LYS A 544 -17.78 9.59 -26.56
CA LYS A 544 -17.08 10.05 -25.37
C LYS A 544 -17.71 11.29 -24.76
N LYS A 545 -18.08 12.27 -25.59
CA LYS A 545 -18.69 13.53 -25.15
C LYS A 545 -20.11 13.30 -24.60
N LEU A 546 -20.89 12.44 -25.25
CA LEU A 546 -22.22 12.01 -24.80
C LEU A 546 -22.14 11.32 -23.43
N ARG A 547 -21.23 10.38 -23.27
CA ARG A 547 -21.03 9.69 -21.98
C ARG A 547 -20.66 10.66 -20.87
N ALA A 548 -19.74 11.60 -21.12
CA ALA A 548 -19.33 12.62 -20.16
C ALA A 548 -20.48 13.57 -19.82
N TRP A 549 -21.37 13.86 -20.79
CA TRP A 549 -22.53 14.74 -20.60
C TRP A 549 -23.61 14.05 -19.75
N VAL A 550 -24.00 12.81 -20.07
CA VAL A 550 -24.99 12.03 -19.29
C VAL A 550 -24.52 11.84 -17.84
N GLU A 551 -23.26 11.51 -17.65
CA GLU A 551 -22.69 11.32 -16.32
C GLU A 551 -22.71 12.60 -15.45
N ARG A 552 -22.86 13.78 -16.04
CA ARG A 552 -22.99 15.06 -15.33
C ARG A 552 -24.43 15.48 -15.06
N GLN A 553 -25.42 14.78 -15.60
CA GLN A 553 -26.81 15.14 -15.38
C GLN A 553 -27.20 14.98 -13.90
N PRO A 554 -27.96 15.93 -13.32
CA PRO A 554 -28.41 15.88 -11.94
C PRO A 554 -29.15 14.57 -11.62
N GLU A 555 -29.95 14.06 -12.55
CA GLU A 555 -30.68 12.81 -12.41
C GLU A 555 -29.74 11.61 -12.23
N THR A 556 -28.64 11.58 -12.98
CA THR A 556 -27.58 10.54 -12.83
C THR A 556 -27.00 10.53 -11.43
N ILE A 557 -26.65 11.73 -10.93
CA ILE A 557 -26.08 11.90 -9.61
C ILE A 557 -27.10 11.52 -8.54
N HIS A 558 -28.37 11.94 -8.73
CA HIS A 558 -29.46 11.60 -7.82
C HIS A 558 -29.67 10.10 -7.67
N GLN A 559 -29.80 9.36 -8.78
CA GLN A 559 -30.03 7.91 -8.75
C GLN A 559 -28.85 7.17 -8.12
N LYS A 560 -27.61 7.50 -8.49
CA LYS A 560 -26.40 6.90 -7.89
C LYS A 560 -26.34 7.23 -6.39
N ALA A 561 -26.57 8.47 -6.00
CA ALA A 561 -26.58 8.87 -4.58
C ALA A 561 -27.70 8.17 -3.78
N ALA A 562 -28.87 7.98 -4.38
CA ALA A 562 -29.97 7.23 -3.76
C ALA A 562 -29.61 5.76 -3.52
N ILE A 563 -28.96 5.10 -4.49
CA ILE A 563 -28.42 3.74 -4.32
C ILE A 563 -27.40 3.69 -3.19
N ILE A 564 -26.45 4.63 -3.15
CA ILE A 564 -25.41 4.73 -2.12
C ILE A 564 -26.04 4.87 -0.72
N VAL A 565 -26.93 5.84 -0.54
CA VAL A 565 -27.58 6.11 0.75
C VAL A 565 -28.43 4.93 1.17
N ASN A 566 -29.19 4.34 0.23
CA ASN A 566 -30.01 3.17 0.52
C ASN A 566 -29.16 1.96 0.93
N HIS A 567 -28.13 1.61 0.16
CA HIS A 567 -27.23 0.51 0.50
C HIS A 567 -26.55 0.74 1.86
N PHE A 568 -26.04 1.94 2.10
CA PHE A 568 -25.36 2.27 3.36
C PHE A 568 -26.28 2.08 4.56
N HIS A 569 -27.55 2.52 4.46
CA HIS A 569 -28.52 2.32 5.55
C HIS A 569 -28.94 0.86 5.70
N THR A 570 -29.31 0.18 4.61
CA THR A 570 -29.91 -1.16 4.68
C THR A 570 -28.88 -2.25 4.97
N MET A 571 -27.71 -2.20 4.31
CA MET A 571 -26.70 -3.25 4.37
C MET A 571 -25.58 -2.99 5.39
N VAL A 572 -25.37 -1.73 5.79
CA VAL A 572 -24.29 -1.37 6.70
C VAL A 572 -24.82 -0.96 8.07
N ILE A 573 -25.64 0.09 8.13
CA ILE A 573 -26.11 0.65 9.41
C ILE A 573 -27.10 -0.29 10.08
N ASN A 574 -28.18 -0.69 9.39
CA ASN A 574 -29.23 -1.55 9.95
C ASN A 574 -28.72 -2.97 10.30
N LYS A 575 -27.65 -3.42 9.64
CA LYS A 575 -26.97 -4.69 9.97
C LYS A 575 -25.94 -4.55 11.08
N GLY A 576 -25.78 -3.35 11.66
CA GLY A 576 -24.84 -3.10 12.75
C GLY A 576 -23.37 -3.37 12.39
N LYS A 577 -23.00 -3.23 11.12
CA LYS A 577 -21.62 -3.49 10.67
C LYS A 577 -20.62 -2.67 11.47
N MET A 578 -19.45 -3.24 11.76
CA MET A 578 -18.42 -2.64 12.61
C MET A 578 -18.93 -2.29 14.04
N GLY A 579 -19.95 -3.01 14.55
CA GLY A 579 -20.57 -2.66 15.82
C GLY A 579 -21.30 -1.32 15.78
N GLY A 580 -21.82 -0.91 14.62
CA GLY A 580 -22.51 0.36 14.39
C GLY A 580 -21.58 1.54 14.10
N GLU A 581 -20.27 1.33 13.96
CA GLU A 581 -19.27 2.41 13.74
C GLU A 581 -18.78 2.51 12.29
N ALA A 582 -19.35 1.73 11.36
CA ALA A 582 -18.90 1.67 9.97
C ALA A 582 -18.91 3.03 9.25
N ARG A 583 -17.90 3.24 8.41
CA ARG A 583 -17.72 4.42 7.54
C ARG A 583 -17.74 4.00 6.08
N ALA A 584 -18.05 4.94 5.20
CA ALA A 584 -18.05 4.72 3.76
C ALA A 584 -17.25 5.79 3.03
N MET A 585 -16.73 5.44 1.85
CA MET A 585 -16.07 6.36 0.93
C MET A 585 -16.77 6.34 -0.43
N VAL A 586 -17.00 7.51 -1.01
CA VAL A 586 -17.49 7.69 -2.39
C VAL A 586 -16.34 8.27 -3.21
N VAL A 587 -15.89 7.53 -4.22
CA VAL A 587 -14.77 7.92 -5.08
C VAL A 587 -15.34 8.41 -6.41
N THR A 588 -15.08 9.68 -6.76
CA THR A 588 -15.63 10.32 -7.95
C THR A 588 -14.56 10.68 -8.97
N SER A 589 -14.98 10.86 -10.22
CA SER A 589 -14.08 11.16 -11.35
C SER A 589 -13.46 12.57 -11.32
N GLY A 590 -14.03 13.50 -10.54
CA GLY A 590 -13.55 14.88 -10.47
C GLY A 590 -14.10 15.69 -9.30
N ILE A 591 -13.52 16.87 -9.06
CA ILE A 591 -13.85 17.71 -7.90
C ILE A 591 -15.29 18.21 -7.96
N LEU A 592 -15.75 18.72 -9.10
CA LEU A 592 -17.12 19.22 -9.25
C LEU A 592 -18.13 18.11 -8.97
N ARG A 593 -17.88 16.92 -9.51
CA ARG A 593 -18.70 15.74 -9.27
C ARG A 593 -18.70 15.30 -7.80
N ALA A 594 -17.57 15.43 -7.10
CA ALA A 594 -17.51 15.17 -5.65
C ALA A 594 -18.40 16.16 -4.86
N ILE A 595 -18.42 17.43 -5.27
CA ILE A 595 -19.25 18.46 -4.66
C ILE A 595 -20.74 18.16 -4.91
N ASP A 596 -21.11 17.79 -6.13
CA ASP A 596 -22.49 17.43 -6.48
C ASP A 596 -22.97 16.20 -5.67
N PHE A 597 -22.17 15.14 -5.59
CA PHE A 597 -22.49 13.98 -4.75
C PHE A 597 -22.60 14.34 -3.26
N TYR A 598 -21.73 15.22 -2.75
CA TYR A 598 -21.80 15.68 -1.36
C TYR A 598 -23.13 16.35 -1.05
N TYR A 599 -23.58 17.28 -1.88
CA TYR A 599 -24.85 17.97 -1.65
C TYR A 599 -26.02 17.00 -1.77
N GLU A 600 -26.02 16.15 -2.79
CA GLU A 600 -27.12 15.22 -3.04
C GLU A 600 -27.21 14.14 -1.95
N ILE A 601 -26.09 13.57 -1.51
CA ILE A 601 -26.07 12.59 -0.41
C ILE A 601 -26.57 13.23 0.89
N ASN A 602 -26.14 14.45 1.23
CA ASN A 602 -26.62 15.12 2.44
C ASN A 602 -28.13 15.44 2.34
N ARG A 603 -28.63 15.87 1.17
CA ARG A 603 -30.07 16.07 0.93
C ARG A 603 -30.88 14.80 1.17
N LEU A 604 -30.42 13.68 0.59
CA LEU A 604 -31.07 12.37 0.76
C LEU A 604 -31.00 11.85 2.21
N LEU A 605 -29.90 12.12 2.92
CA LEU A 605 -29.78 11.79 4.35
C LEU A 605 -30.76 12.61 5.20
N GLU A 606 -30.95 13.90 4.90
CA GLU A 606 -31.91 14.77 5.57
C GLU A 606 -33.37 14.34 5.30
N GLU A 607 -33.73 14.04 4.06
CA GLU A 607 -35.06 13.51 3.70
C GLU A 607 -35.37 12.21 4.44
N ARG A 608 -34.36 11.36 4.62
CA ARG A 608 -34.47 10.11 5.37
C ARG A 608 -34.46 10.30 6.89
N LYS A 609 -34.33 11.54 7.37
CA LYS A 609 -34.15 11.90 8.78
C LYS A 609 -33.00 11.11 9.43
N SER A 610 -31.93 10.88 8.67
CA SER A 610 -30.72 10.20 9.15
C SER A 610 -29.96 11.10 10.12
N PRO A 611 -29.40 10.55 11.22
CA PRO A 611 -28.52 11.33 12.10
C PRO A 611 -27.14 11.56 11.50
N TYR A 612 -26.83 10.96 10.35
CA TYR A 612 -25.49 10.97 9.75
C TYR A 612 -25.34 12.05 8.68
N LYS A 613 -24.07 12.42 8.41
CA LYS A 613 -23.68 13.42 7.42
C LYS A 613 -22.53 12.93 6.56
N ALA A 614 -22.40 13.51 5.37
CA ALA A 614 -21.25 13.35 4.50
C ALA A 614 -20.25 14.52 4.68
N ILE A 615 -18.99 14.24 4.35
CA ILE A 615 -17.87 15.19 4.21
C ILE A 615 -17.36 15.11 2.78
N VAL A 616 -16.97 16.26 2.18
CA VAL A 616 -16.25 16.28 0.90
C VAL A 616 -14.77 16.59 1.10
N ALA A 617 -13.90 15.92 0.34
CA ALA A 617 -12.47 16.15 0.41
C ALA A 617 -11.83 16.29 -0.99
N PHE A 618 -11.18 17.42 -1.22
CA PHE A 618 -10.41 17.72 -2.44
C PHE A 618 -9.32 18.75 -2.14
N SER A 619 -8.37 18.91 -3.06
CA SER A 619 -7.26 19.87 -2.89
C SER A 619 -7.45 21.10 -3.78
N GLY A 620 -7.06 22.26 -3.24
CA GLY A 620 -7.10 23.54 -3.96
C GLY A 620 -8.47 24.23 -3.94
N THR A 621 -8.58 25.25 -4.77
CA THR A 621 -9.82 26.05 -4.94
C THR A 621 -10.47 25.70 -6.27
N LYS A 622 -11.81 25.67 -6.31
CA LYS A 622 -12.57 25.34 -7.50
C LYS A 622 -13.75 26.28 -7.66
N GLU A 623 -14.03 26.67 -8.89
CA GLU A 623 -15.26 27.42 -9.20
C GLU A 623 -16.46 26.46 -9.21
N TYR A 624 -17.46 26.77 -8.39
CA TYR A 624 -18.72 26.05 -8.30
C TYR A 624 -19.87 27.04 -8.16
N ASN A 625 -20.85 26.99 -9.07
CA ASN A 625 -21.98 27.92 -9.16
C ASN A 625 -21.55 29.41 -9.11
N GLY A 626 -20.49 29.77 -9.86
CA GLY A 626 -19.98 31.13 -9.95
C GLY A 626 -19.19 31.62 -8.74
N LYS A 627 -18.90 30.74 -7.77
CA LYS A 627 -18.10 31.08 -6.58
C LYS A 627 -16.85 30.21 -6.50
N GLN A 628 -15.76 30.80 -6.04
CA GLN A 628 -14.55 30.06 -5.72
C GLN A 628 -14.72 29.42 -4.34
N VAL A 629 -14.63 28.09 -4.26
CA VAL A 629 -14.85 27.33 -3.04
C VAL A 629 -13.68 26.37 -2.75
N THR A 630 -13.39 26.16 -1.48
CA THR A 630 -12.49 25.14 -0.97
C THR A 630 -13.29 24.06 -0.22
N GLU A 631 -12.67 22.94 0.06
CA GLU A 631 -13.32 21.88 0.89
C GLU A 631 -13.70 22.40 2.30
N ALA A 632 -12.92 23.34 2.85
CA ALA A 632 -13.21 23.94 4.14
C ALA A 632 -14.48 24.82 4.10
N ASP A 633 -14.67 25.57 3.02
CA ASP A 633 -15.87 26.40 2.82
C ASP A 633 -17.14 25.56 2.73
N ILE A 634 -17.07 24.42 2.03
CA ILE A 634 -18.20 23.51 1.83
C ILE A 634 -18.50 22.74 3.11
N ASN A 635 -17.50 22.19 3.80
CA ASN A 635 -17.70 21.40 5.01
C ASN A 635 -18.01 22.25 6.24
N GLY A 636 -17.68 23.55 6.26
CA GLY A 636 -17.84 24.44 7.41
C GLY A 636 -16.83 24.24 8.54
N PHE A 637 -15.70 23.57 8.25
CA PHE A 637 -14.58 23.38 9.19
C PHE A 637 -13.24 23.22 8.46
N PRO A 638 -12.07 23.42 9.13
CA PRO A 638 -10.77 23.37 8.50
C PRO A 638 -10.44 22.03 7.87
N SER A 639 -9.76 22.04 6.71
CA SER A 639 -9.33 20.84 5.97
C SER A 639 -8.53 19.81 6.79
N LYS A 640 -7.74 20.28 7.77
CA LYS A 640 -6.96 19.40 8.67
C LYS A 640 -7.82 18.57 9.63
N ASP A 641 -9.07 18.96 9.84
CA ASP A 641 -9.99 18.28 10.76
C ASP A 641 -10.83 17.19 10.07
N ILE A 642 -10.68 16.99 8.75
CA ILE A 642 -11.45 16.00 7.98
C ILE A 642 -11.21 14.58 8.51
N GLU A 643 -9.96 14.20 8.74
CA GLU A 643 -9.60 12.86 9.20
C GLU A 643 -10.18 12.60 10.60
N ASP A 644 -10.00 13.54 11.54
CA ASP A 644 -10.54 13.45 12.89
C ASP A 644 -12.09 13.40 12.89
N ASN A 645 -12.75 14.23 12.07
CA ASN A 645 -14.19 14.27 12.00
C ASN A 645 -14.78 12.97 11.41
N MET A 646 -14.07 12.32 10.47
CA MET A 646 -14.50 11.02 9.93
C MET A 646 -14.40 9.87 10.94
N GLU A 647 -13.75 10.06 12.08
CA GLU A 647 -13.75 9.06 13.16
C GLU A 647 -14.95 9.18 14.09
N GLU A 648 -15.66 10.31 14.07
CA GLU A 648 -16.74 10.62 14.99
C GLU A 648 -18.08 10.85 14.28
N ASP A 649 -19.19 10.62 15.00
CA ASP A 649 -20.51 11.01 14.52
C ASP A 649 -20.66 12.55 14.57
N PRO A 650 -21.42 13.13 13.64
CA PRO A 650 -22.36 12.49 12.70
C PRO A 650 -21.74 12.05 11.36
N TYR A 651 -20.45 12.20 11.14
CA TYR A 651 -19.84 12.03 9.83
C TYR A 651 -19.58 10.55 9.53
N ARG A 652 -20.21 10.01 8.47
CA ARG A 652 -20.15 8.59 8.12
C ARG A 652 -19.76 8.32 6.68
N ILE A 653 -19.90 9.30 5.81
CA ILE A 653 -19.62 9.17 4.37
C ILE A 653 -18.59 10.21 3.95
N LEU A 654 -17.49 9.78 3.36
CA LEU A 654 -16.44 10.64 2.84
C LEU A 654 -16.48 10.64 1.31
N VAL A 655 -16.79 11.78 0.70
CA VAL A 655 -16.83 11.95 -0.76
C VAL A 655 -15.52 12.54 -1.24
N VAL A 656 -14.84 11.86 -2.15
CA VAL A 656 -13.48 12.24 -2.61
C VAL A 656 -13.36 12.26 -4.13
N ALA A 657 -12.50 13.15 -4.65
CA ALA A 657 -12.06 13.11 -6.05
C ALA A 657 -10.74 12.35 -6.19
N ASN A 658 -9.63 12.97 -5.81
CA ASN A 658 -8.29 12.35 -5.82
C ASN A 658 -7.67 12.27 -4.42
N LYS A 659 -8.02 13.23 -3.55
CA LYS A 659 -7.56 13.27 -2.16
C LYS A 659 -8.05 12.02 -1.41
N PHE A 660 -7.21 11.43 -0.58
CA PHE A 660 -7.49 10.22 0.22
C PHE A 660 -7.67 8.90 -0.55
N GLN A 661 -7.62 8.88 -1.88
CA GLN A 661 -7.58 7.62 -2.63
C GLN A 661 -6.30 6.82 -2.37
N THR A 662 -5.21 7.52 -2.04
CA THR A 662 -3.96 6.93 -1.60
C THR A 662 -3.57 7.51 -0.23
N GLY A 663 -2.91 6.72 0.65
CA GLY A 663 -2.38 7.18 1.94
C GLY A 663 -3.40 7.46 3.06
N TYR A 664 -4.71 7.23 2.87
CA TYR A 664 -5.72 7.34 3.92
C TYR A 664 -5.78 6.05 4.74
N ASP A 665 -5.59 6.15 6.04
CA ASP A 665 -5.60 5.00 6.97
C ASP A 665 -6.77 5.10 7.94
N GLN A 666 -7.91 4.51 7.57
CA GLN A 666 -9.12 4.50 8.39
C GLN A 666 -9.66 3.07 8.53
N PRO A 667 -9.40 2.39 9.66
CA PRO A 667 -9.87 1.02 9.88
C PRO A 667 -11.40 0.87 9.90
N LEU A 668 -12.14 1.93 10.25
CA LEU A 668 -13.61 1.92 10.25
C LEU A 668 -14.21 2.01 8.85
N LEU A 669 -13.40 2.24 7.82
CA LEU A 669 -13.86 2.29 6.43
C LEU A 669 -14.30 0.89 6.01
N HIS A 670 -15.60 0.71 5.80
CA HIS A 670 -16.22 -0.58 5.54
C HIS A 670 -16.73 -0.71 4.10
N SER A 671 -17.27 0.37 3.53
CA SER A 671 -17.87 0.36 2.20
C SER A 671 -17.24 1.40 1.28
N MET A 672 -17.10 1.06 0.00
CA MET A 672 -16.64 2.00 -1.02
C MET A 672 -17.61 2.02 -2.20
N TYR A 673 -17.92 3.21 -2.67
CA TYR A 673 -18.77 3.48 -3.81
C TYR A 673 -17.95 4.16 -4.88
N VAL A 674 -17.77 3.49 -6.02
CA VAL A 674 -16.82 3.90 -7.04
C VAL A 674 -17.55 4.46 -8.25
N ASP A 675 -17.37 5.75 -8.52
CA ASP A 675 -17.89 6.47 -9.68
C ASP A 675 -16.72 7.09 -10.47
N LYS A 676 -15.71 6.26 -10.70
CA LYS A 676 -14.47 6.63 -11.38
C LYS A 676 -13.87 5.42 -12.06
N MET A 677 -13.41 5.60 -13.32
CA MET A 677 -12.61 4.58 -13.99
C MET A 677 -11.30 4.36 -13.22
N LEU A 678 -11.10 3.14 -12.76
CA LEU A 678 -9.92 2.69 -12.03
C LEU A 678 -9.15 1.70 -12.89
N THR A 679 -7.91 2.00 -13.19
CA THR A 679 -7.06 1.14 -14.02
C THR A 679 -5.79 0.76 -13.27
N ASP A 680 -5.32 -0.47 -13.45
CA ASP A 680 -4.02 -0.96 -13.01
C ASP A 680 -3.72 -0.61 -11.53
N VAL A 681 -2.56 0.01 -11.25
CA VAL A 681 -2.13 0.42 -9.91
C VAL A 681 -3.19 1.24 -9.16
N MET A 682 -3.92 2.11 -9.88
CA MET A 682 -4.93 2.97 -9.25
C MET A 682 -6.10 2.18 -8.67
N ALA A 683 -6.51 1.08 -9.34
CA ALA A 683 -7.55 0.18 -8.82
C ALA A 683 -7.11 -0.44 -7.48
N VAL A 684 -5.92 -1.03 -7.46
CA VAL A 684 -5.37 -1.65 -6.24
C VAL A 684 -5.22 -0.63 -5.11
N GLN A 685 -4.65 0.54 -5.39
CA GLN A 685 -4.42 1.56 -4.37
C GLN A 685 -5.70 2.14 -3.78
N THR A 686 -6.71 2.38 -4.62
CA THR A 686 -7.99 2.95 -4.19
C THR A 686 -8.78 1.92 -3.37
N LEU A 687 -9.00 0.72 -3.90
CA LEU A 687 -9.78 -0.31 -3.23
C LEU A 687 -9.10 -0.84 -1.97
N SER A 688 -7.76 -0.87 -1.93
CA SER A 688 -7.01 -1.24 -0.72
C SER A 688 -7.15 -0.26 0.45
N ARG A 689 -7.90 0.84 0.31
CA ARG A 689 -8.29 1.65 1.49
C ARG A 689 -9.27 0.90 2.39
N LEU A 690 -10.04 -0.04 1.82
CA LEU A 690 -10.95 -0.91 2.57
C LEU A 690 -10.26 -2.07 3.28
N ASN A 691 -9.04 -2.45 2.88
CA ASN A 691 -8.40 -3.68 3.33
C ASN A 691 -7.89 -3.65 4.78
N ARG A 692 -7.97 -2.50 5.47
CA ARG A 692 -7.54 -2.39 6.86
C ARG A 692 -8.37 -3.27 7.78
N CYS A 693 -7.72 -4.17 8.50
CA CYS A 693 -8.39 -5.00 9.50
C CYS A 693 -8.75 -4.19 10.76
N HIS A 694 -9.83 -4.62 11.37
CA HIS A 694 -10.30 -4.14 12.67
C HIS A 694 -11.00 -5.30 13.38
N PRO A 695 -10.92 -5.46 14.72
CA PRO A 695 -11.54 -6.58 15.44
C PRO A 695 -13.03 -6.79 15.17
N LYS A 696 -13.76 -5.70 14.84
CA LYS A 696 -15.19 -5.73 14.50
C LYS A 696 -15.46 -5.85 13.01
N LYS A 697 -14.44 -5.92 12.14
CA LYS A 697 -14.58 -5.91 10.68
C LYS A 697 -14.47 -7.32 10.13
N ILE A 698 -15.58 -7.86 9.68
CA ILE A 698 -15.67 -9.24 9.16
C ILE A 698 -15.81 -9.28 7.63
N ASP A 699 -16.23 -8.18 7.03
CA ASP A 699 -16.43 -8.04 5.59
C ASP A 699 -16.24 -6.58 5.13
N THR A 700 -16.27 -6.39 3.81
CA THR A 700 -16.25 -5.08 3.14
C THR A 700 -17.18 -5.13 1.95
N PHE A 701 -17.70 -3.97 1.50
CA PHE A 701 -18.51 -3.85 0.29
C PHE A 701 -17.91 -2.85 -0.68
N VAL A 702 -17.89 -3.21 -1.96
CA VAL A 702 -17.59 -2.31 -3.07
C VAL A 702 -18.79 -2.29 -4.01
N LEU A 703 -19.36 -1.11 -4.27
CA LEU A 703 -20.34 -0.89 -5.32
C LEU A 703 -19.69 -0.01 -6.38
N ASP A 704 -19.60 -0.51 -7.60
CA ASP A 704 -18.92 0.16 -8.69
C ASP A 704 -19.88 0.53 -9.82
N PHE A 705 -19.89 1.82 -10.19
CA PHE A 705 -20.72 2.41 -11.23
C PHE A 705 -19.94 2.67 -12.53
N ALA A 706 -18.64 2.38 -12.56
CA ALA A 706 -17.76 2.81 -13.65
C ALA A 706 -16.89 1.69 -14.25
N ASN A 707 -16.60 0.63 -13.49
CA ASN A 707 -15.68 -0.41 -13.90
C ASN A 707 -16.37 -1.77 -13.99
N ASP A 708 -15.88 -2.62 -14.86
CA ASP A 708 -16.28 -4.02 -14.94
C ASP A 708 -15.38 -4.92 -14.07
N GLU A 709 -15.87 -6.13 -13.81
CA GLU A 709 -15.20 -7.11 -12.95
C GLU A 709 -13.84 -7.57 -13.52
N GLU A 710 -13.75 -7.72 -14.86
CA GLU A 710 -12.55 -8.21 -15.53
C GLU A 710 -11.41 -7.20 -15.46
N THR A 711 -11.70 -5.92 -15.68
CA THR A 711 -10.74 -4.84 -15.55
C THR A 711 -10.15 -4.78 -14.13
N ILE A 712 -10.99 -4.91 -13.11
CA ILE A 712 -10.56 -4.93 -11.72
C ILE A 712 -9.79 -6.21 -11.38
N LYS A 713 -10.28 -7.39 -11.84
CA LYS A 713 -9.57 -8.66 -11.68
C LYS A 713 -8.17 -8.58 -12.29
N ALA A 714 -8.05 -8.13 -13.53
CA ALA A 714 -6.76 -8.00 -14.21
C ALA A 714 -5.80 -7.03 -13.50
N ALA A 715 -6.30 -5.92 -12.95
CA ALA A 715 -5.51 -4.98 -12.19
C ALA A 715 -4.97 -5.59 -10.89
N PHE A 716 -5.79 -6.34 -10.14
CA PHE A 716 -5.38 -6.99 -8.89
C PHE A 716 -4.49 -8.20 -9.11
N GLN A 717 -4.74 -9.00 -10.16
CA GLN A 717 -3.98 -10.20 -10.48
C GLN A 717 -2.49 -9.91 -10.61
N LYS A 718 -2.10 -8.77 -11.17
CA LYS A 718 -0.71 -8.34 -11.34
C LYS A 718 0.06 -8.22 -10.03
N TYR A 719 -0.63 -7.98 -8.91
CA TYR A 719 -0.01 -7.69 -7.60
C TYR A 719 -0.49 -8.64 -6.51
N TYR A 720 -1.24 -9.69 -6.88
CA TYR A 720 -1.78 -10.65 -5.93
C TYR A 720 -0.69 -11.50 -5.30
N LYS A 721 0.24 -11.96 -6.12
CA LYS A 721 1.42 -12.72 -5.73
C LYS A 721 2.69 -11.94 -6.13
N THR A 722 3.75 -12.62 -6.55
CA THR A 722 5.00 -11.99 -6.99
C THR A 722 4.83 -11.31 -8.34
N THR A 723 5.34 -10.09 -8.48
CA THR A 723 5.40 -9.38 -9.77
C THR A 723 6.81 -9.46 -10.33
N ILE A 724 6.96 -10.04 -11.51
CA ILE A 724 8.24 -10.29 -12.17
C ILE A 724 8.33 -9.46 -13.45
N LEU A 725 9.44 -8.79 -13.71
CA LEU A 725 9.73 -8.20 -15.01
C LEU A 725 10.37 -9.27 -15.89
N SER A 726 9.70 -9.66 -16.97
CA SER A 726 10.07 -10.80 -17.82
C SER A 726 11.40 -10.60 -18.56
N ARG A 727 11.75 -9.35 -18.91
CA ARG A 727 12.99 -8.96 -19.60
C ARG A 727 13.30 -7.48 -19.42
N GLU A 728 14.54 -7.07 -19.68
CA GLU A 728 14.94 -5.66 -19.62
C GLU A 728 14.43 -4.85 -20.83
N SER A 729 14.36 -3.54 -20.65
CA SER A 729 14.03 -2.58 -21.71
C SER A 729 15.15 -2.51 -22.76
N ASP A 730 14.80 -2.66 -24.05
CA ASP A 730 15.76 -2.60 -25.16
C ASP A 730 16.10 -1.14 -25.53
N PRO A 731 17.37 -0.69 -25.29
CA PRO A 731 17.78 0.68 -25.64
C PRO A 731 17.67 0.99 -27.14
N ASN A 732 17.77 -0.01 -27.99
CA ASN A 732 17.77 0.18 -29.45
C ASN A 732 16.43 0.71 -29.97
N LYS A 733 15.36 0.47 -29.25
CA LYS A 733 14.01 1.02 -29.60
C LYS A 733 13.92 2.55 -29.50
N LEU A 734 14.88 3.23 -28.86
CA LEU A 734 15.00 4.69 -28.92
C LEU A 734 15.29 5.19 -30.32
N ASN A 735 16.00 4.38 -31.12
CA ASN A 735 16.27 4.70 -32.51
C ASN A 735 14.98 4.80 -33.35
N ASP A 736 13.95 4.02 -33.03
CA ASP A 736 12.65 4.12 -33.73
C ASP A 736 12.00 5.49 -33.55
N TYR A 737 12.12 6.08 -32.34
CA TYR A 737 11.63 7.45 -32.11
C TYR A 737 12.48 8.49 -32.84
N ILE A 738 13.79 8.33 -32.80
CA ILE A 738 14.73 9.26 -33.47
C ILE A 738 14.50 9.24 -34.97
N SER A 739 14.48 8.06 -35.60
CA SER A 739 14.23 7.90 -37.05
C SER A 739 12.88 8.52 -37.45
N ALA A 740 11.81 8.33 -36.67
CA ALA A 740 10.52 8.94 -36.95
C ALA A 740 10.52 10.47 -36.80
N ILE A 741 11.40 11.04 -35.98
CA ILE A 741 11.57 12.49 -35.86
C ILE A 741 12.46 13.02 -36.99
N GLU A 742 13.50 12.29 -37.38
CA GLU A 742 14.40 12.63 -38.50
C GLU A 742 13.66 12.62 -39.85
N GLU A 743 12.78 11.64 -40.08
CA GLU A 743 11.90 11.60 -41.27
C GLU A 743 11.05 12.88 -41.41
N ALA A 744 10.69 13.52 -40.31
CA ALA A 744 9.95 14.78 -40.32
C ALA A 744 10.82 16.01 -40.69
N ASN A 745 12.15 15.87 -40.67
CA ASN A 745 13.15 16.85 -41.06
C ASN A 745 12.92 18.28 -40.47
N ILE A 746 12.58 18.34 -39.18
CA ILE A 746 12.23 19.60 -38.51
C ILE A 746 13.42 20.29 -37.84
N TYR A 747 14.56 19.64 -37.71
CA TYR A 747 15.79 20.20 -37.10
C TYR A 747 17.04 19.76 -37.86
N THR A 748 18.17 20.40 -37.58
CA THR A 748 19.48 20.04 -38.11
C THR A 748 20.46 19.80 -36.97
N ASP A 749 21.51 19.00 -37.19
CA ASP A 749 22.55 18.72 -36.20
C ASP A 749 23.26 20.00 -35.74
N ASP A 750 23.47 20.97 -36.66
CA ASP A 750 24.05 22.25 -36.31
C ASP A 750 23.18 23.06 -35.35
N GLU A 751 21.85 23.04 -35.52
CA GLU A 751 20.91 23.68 -34.61
C GLU A 751 20.94 23.03 -33.24
N VAL A 752 20.97 21.68 -33.18
CA VAL A 752 21.10 20.92 -31.95
C VAL A 752 22.42 21.23 -31.25
N GLY A 753 23.53 21.24 -31.99
CA GLY A 753 24.85 21.58 -31.47
C GLY A 753 24.95 23.00 -30.93
N THR A 754 24.47 23.97 -31.73
CA THR A 754 24.48 25.43 -31.39
C THR A 754 23.60 25.70 -30.18
N LEU A 755 22.40 25.13 -30.13
CA LEU A 755 21.48 25.27 -28.97
C LEU A 755 22.12 24.72 -27.72
N ASN A 756 22.67 23.49 -27.75
CA ASN A 756 23.31 22.88 -26.59
C ASN A 756 24.48 23.73 -26.08
N LYS A 757 25.36 24.20 -27.01
CA LYS A 757 26.48 25.08 -26.66
C LYS A 757 26.05 26.35 -25.96
N LYS A 758 24.98 27.01 -26.46
CA LYS A 758 24.42 28.20 -25.83
C LYS A 758 23.72 27.91 -24.52
N TYR A 759 22.86 26.88 -24.49
CA TYR A 759 22.10 26.51 -23.31
C TYR A 759 23.00 26.20 -22.11
N TRP A 760 24.04 25.40 -22.33
CA TRP A 760 24.95 25.00 -21.27
C TRP A 760 25.98 26.07 -20.88
N ASN A 761 26.09 27.15 -21.67
CA ASN A 761 26.83 28.37 -21.32
C ASN A 761 25.99 29.41 -20.60
N GLY A 762 24.71 29.11 -20.31
CA GLY A 762 23.84 29.98 -19.51
C GLY A 762 23.37 31.25 -20.22
N VAL A 763 23.29 31.24 -21.56
CA VAL A 763 22.80 32.42 -22.31
C VAL A 763 21.32 32.65 -22.04
N SER A 764 20.88 33.86 -22.31
CA SER A 764 19.48 34.26 -22.12
C SER A 764 18.54 33.48 -23.03
N ARG A 765 17.29 33.29 -22.58
CA ARG A 765 16.24 32.64 -23.39
C ARG A 765 16.04 33.32 -24.76
N GLN A 766 16.23 34.63 -24.83
CA GLN A 766 16.12 35.42 -26.09
C GLN A 766 17.09 34.97 -27.18
N GLU A 767 18.22 34.35 -26.78
CA GLU A 767 19.21 33.83 -27.72
C GLU A 767 18.96 32.37 -28.13
N LEU A 768 18.19 31.59 -27.31
CA LEU A 768 17.80 30.22 -27.61
C LEU A 768 16.55 30.15 -28.48
N ASP A 769 15.59 31.04 -28.24
CA ASP A 769 14.29 31.06 -28.89
C ASP A 769 14.37 31.10 -30.43
N PRO A 770 15.26 31.89 -31.10
CA PRO A 770 15.38 31.87 -32.54
C PRO A 770 15.74 30.49 -33.12
N ILE A 771 16.61 29.75 -32.47
CA ILE A 771 17.04 28.40 -32.92
C ILE A 771 15.86 27.42 -32.86
N VAL A 772 15.10 27.43 -31.75
CA VAL A 772 13.94 26.58 -31.58
C VAL A 772 12.78 26.97 -32.53
N ASN A 773 12.64 28.27 -32.83
CA ASN A 773 11.58 28.77 -33.71
C ASN A 773 11.73 28.23 -35.16
N LEU A 774 12.96 28.04 -35.64
CA LEU A 774 13.20 27.42 -36.97
C LEU A 774 12.59 26.04 -37.06
N ALA A 775 12.76 25.21 -36.03
CA ALA A 775 12.14 23.87 -35.95
C ALA A 775 10.62 23.96 -35.84
N VAL A 776 10.08 24.93 -35.08
CA VAL A 776 8.62 25.13 -34.96
C VAL A 776 8.03 25.51 -36.32
N ASP A 777 8.69 26.34 -37.09
CA ASP A 777 8.18 26.76 -38.39
C ASP A 777 8.21 25.62 -39.42
N ARG A 778 9.29 24.79 -39.43
CA ARG A 778 9.32 23.55 -40.24
C ARG A 778 8.24 22.57 -39.79
N PHE A 779 8.03 22.42 -38.50
CA PHE A 779 6.97 21.55 -37.96
C PHE A 779 5.57 22.02 -38.43
N LYS A 780 5.28 23.32 -38.41
CA LYS A 780 4.01 23.85 -38.89
C LYS A 780 3.79 23.64 -40.41
N ALA A 781 4.87 23.51 -41.17
CA ALA A 781 4.80 23.23 -42.62
C ALA A 781 4.54 21.77 -42.96
N LEU A 782 4.62 20.84 -41.98
CA LEU A 782 4.27 19.44 -42.18
C LEU A 782 2.77 19.26 -42.32
N ASP A 783 2.37 18.20 -43.02
CA ASP A 783 0.98 17.73 -42.96
C ASP A 783 0.61 17.29 -41.55
N GLU A 784 -0.67 17.29 -41.24
CA GLU A 784 -1.18 17.06 -39.88
C GLU A 784 -0.78 15.67 -39.33
N ASN A 785 -0.78 14.62 -40.15
CA ASN A 785 -0.40 13.28 -39.74
C ASN A 785 1.09 13.20 -39.35
N LYS A 786 1.95 13.86 -40.13
CA LYS A 786 3.38 13.98 -39.78
C LYS A 786 3.60 14.81 -38.53
N GLN A 787 2.83 15.90 -38.32
CA GLN A 787 2.89 16.68 -37.08
C GLN A 787 2.53 15.84 -35.87
N ILE A 788 1.47 15.01 -35.95
CA ILE A 788 1.04 14.11 -34.87
C ILE A 788 2.10 13.06 -34.57
N SER A 789 2.59 12.37 -35.62
CA SER A 789 3.63 11.33 -35.50
C SER A 789 4.92 11.90 -34.90
N CYS A 790 5.42 12.99 -35.42
CA CYS A 790 6.64 13.65 -34.95
C CYS A 790 6.51 14.11 -33.48
N LYS A 791 5.43 14.82 -33.15
CA LYS A 791 5.21 15.27 -31.76
C LYS A 791 5.03 14.13 -30.77
N SER A 792 4.37 13.03 -31.20
CA SER A 792 4.24 11.80 -30.40
C SER A 792 5.60 11.15 -30.17
N SER A 793 6.43 11.06 -31.20
CA SER A 793 7.79 10.48 -31.13
C SER A 793 8.72 11.32 -30.25
N ILE A 794 8.68 12.64 -30.35
CA ILE A 794 9.41 13.55 -29.43
C ILE A 794 8.99 13.30 -27.98
N LYS A 795 7.70 13.22 -27.68
CA LYS A 795 7.22 12.92 -26.31
C LYS A 795 7.59 11.52 -25.86
N GLY A 796 7.58 10.54 -26.77
CA GLY A 796 8.02 9.17 -26.54
C GLY A 796 9.50 9.12 -26.14
N PHE A 797 10.35 9.78 -26.91
CA PHE A 797 11.77 9.90 -26.64
C PHE A 797 12.06 10.57 -25.28
N LEU A 798 11.48 11.74 -25.03
CA LEU A 798 11.62 12.50 -23.77
C LEU A 798 11.17 11.72 -22.53
N ARG A 799 10.21 10.82 -22.68
CA ARG A 799 9.72 9.95 -21.59
C ARG A 799 10.64 8.76 -21.34
N THR A 800 11.26 8.22 -22.38
CA THR A 800 11.96 6.94 -22.35
C THR A 800 13.48 7.11 -22.15
N TYR A 801 14.10 8.04 -22.87
CA TYR A 801 15.54 8.26 -22.83
C TYR A 801 16.10 8.51 -21.41
N PRO A 802 15.52 9.40 -20.56
CA PRO A 802 16.08 9.63 -19.23
C PRO A 802 16.05 8.40 -18.33
N PHE A 803 15.07 7.51 -18.54
CA PHE A 803 14.99 6.24 -17.81
C PHE A 803 16.07 5.26 -18.28
N ILE A 804 16.20 5.05 -19.59
CA ILE A 804 17.24 4.17 -20.17
C ILE A 804 18.64 4.64 -19.75
N ALA A 805 18.90 5.95 -19.83
CA ALA A 805 20.18 6.53 -19.40
C ALA A 805 20.49 6.33 -17.92
N ALA A 806 19.46 6.18 -17.06
CA ALA A 806 19.63 5.92 -15.62
C ALA A 806 19.91 4.45 -15.30
N VAL A 807 19.37 3.52 -16.11
CA VAL A 807 19.37 2.08 -15.83
C VAL A 807 20.51 1.37 -16.56
N THR A 808 20.76 1.73 -17.80
CA THR A 808 21.76 1.05 -18.64
C THR A 808 23.12 1.73 -18.60
N SER A 809 24.17 0.96 -18.97
CA SER A 809 25.51 1.49 -19.20
C SER A 809 25.66 2.21 -20.54
N TYR A 810 24.59 2.28 -21.35
CA TYR A 810 24.62 2.87 -22.67
C TYR A 810 24.78 4.39 -22.59
N LYS A 811 25.79 4.93 -23.27
CA LYS A 811 26.11 6.37 -23.31
C LYS A 811 26.01 6.86 -24.76
N SER A 812 25.13 7.82 -24.99
CA SER A 812 25.10 8.55 -26.27
C SER A 812 25.07 10.05 -26.00
N LEU A 813 26.16 10.70 -26.34
CA LEU A 813 26.29 12.16 -26.27
C LEU A 813 25.26 12.85 -27.19
N GLU A 814 24.99 12.24 -28.34
CA GLU A 814 24.01 12.74 -29.32
C GLU A 814 22.60 12.70 -28.75
N TRP A 815 22.21 11.61 -28.11
CA TRP A 815 20.89 11.49 -27.49
C TRP A 815 20.69 12.48 -26.32
N GLU A 816 21.76 12.81 -25.61
CA GLU A 816 21.70 13.84 -24.58
C GLU A 816 21.50 15.25 -25.18
N LYS A 817 22.20 15.55 -26.29
CA LYS A 817 21.99 16.79 -27.03
C LYS A 817 20.57 16.89 -27.59
N LEU A 818 20.05 15.79 -28.16
CA LEU A 818 18.68 15.70 -28.65
C LEU A 818 17.65 15.83 -27.49
N ASN A 819 17.90 15.22 -26.35
CA ASN A 819 17.03 15.34 -25.19
C ASN A 819 16.90 16.80 -24.73
N THR A 820 18.00 17.53 -24.64
CA THR A 820 18.01 18.96 -24.29
C THR A 820 17.24 19.79 -25.34
N TYR A 821 17.50 19.53 -26.64
CA TYR A 821 16.84 20.21 -27.73
C TYR A 821 15.31 19.97 -27.74
N PHE A 822 14.88 18.71 -27.71
CA PHE A 822 13.46 18.34 -27.74
C PHE A 822 12.71 18.79 -26.51
N MET A 823 13.34 18.86 -25.35
CA MET A 823 12.75 19.39 -24.13
C MET A 823 12.32 20.86 -24.31
N LEU A 824 13.14 21.67 -24.94
CA LEU A 824 12.79 23.06 -25.22
C LEU A 824 11.78 23.18 -26.38
N LEU A 825 11.93 22.35 -27.41
CA LEU A 825 11.11 22.35 -28.60
C LEU A 825 9.64 21.95 -28.30
N VAL A 826 9.42 20.87 -27.55
CA VAL A 826 8.08 20.29 -27.34
C VAL A 826 7.07 21.27 -26.74
N HIS A 827 7.54 22.21 -25.93
CA HIS A 827 6.72 23.24 -25.29
C HIS A 827 6.31 24.37 -26.25
N LYS A 828 7.07 24.57 -27.34
CA LYS A 828 6.79 25.57 -28.38
C LYS A 828 5.98 25.01 -29.55
N LEU A 829 5.94 23.69 -29.72
CA LEU A 829 5.14 23.06 -30.77
C LEU A 829 3.65 23.38 -30.55
N PRO A 830 2.93 23.77 -31.61
CA PRO A 830 1.51 24.10 -31.52
C PRO A 830 0.74 22.95 -30.87
N LYS A 831 -0.27 23.32 -30.07
CA LYS A 831 -1.29 22.34 -29.68
C LYS A 831 -1.96 21.96 -31.00
N LEU A 832 -1.75 20.75 -31.45
CA LEU A 832 -2.56 20.21 -32.53
C LEU A 832 -3.99 20.30 -32.03
N LYS A 833 -4.81 21.08 -32.74
CA LYS A 833 -6.23 21.12 -32.46
C LYS A 833 -6.70 19.69 -32.71
N ASP A 834 -7.16 19.00 -31.69
CA ASP A 834 -8.24 18.07 -31.91
C ASP A 834 -9.33 18.93 -32.49
N GLU A 835 -9.55 18.86 -33.80
CA GLU A 835 -10.75 19.45 -34.39
C GLU A 835 -11.90 18.88 -33.60
N ASP A 836 -12.65 19.76 -32.93
CA ASP A 836 -13.84 19.34 -32.15
C ASP A 836 -14.94 19.03 -33.16
N PHE A 837 -14.84 17.86 -33.82
CA PHE A 837 -15.89 17.33 -34.70
C PHE A 837 -17.20 17.02 -33.97
N THR A 838 -17.34 17.53 -32.75
CA THR A 838 -18.51 17.42 -31.89
C THR A 838 -19.05 18.79 -31.45
N SER A 839 -18.62 19.86 -32.09
CA SER A 839 -19.18 21.21 -31.81
C SER A 839 -20.67 21.21 -32.14
N GLY A 840 -21.51 21.70 -31.23
CA GLY A 840 -22.97 21.69 -31.36
C GLY A 840 -23.66 20.34 -30.98
N LEU A 841 -22.89 19.28 -30.64
CA LEU A 841 -23.47 17.96 -30.28
C LEU A 841 -24.38 18.04 -29.05
N ILE A 842 -23.93 18.75 -28.01
CA ILE A 842 -24.67 18.84 -26.73
C ILE A 842 -25.94 19.68 -26.86
N GLU A 843 -25.93 20.68 -27.73
CA GLU A 843 -27.08 21.54 -28.02
C GLU A 843 -28.17 20.82 -28.86
N ALA A 844 -27.76 19.77 -29.58
CA ALA A 844 -28.62 18.98 -30.45
C ALA A 844 -29.32 17.79 -29.79
N ILE A 845 -29.12 17.58 -28.47
CA ILE A 845 -29.61 16.40 -27.75
C ILE A 845 -30.29 16.76 -26.44
N ASP A 846 -31.15 15.85 -25.96
CA ASP A 846 -31.71 15.88 -24.60
C ASP A 846 -31.75 14.46 -24.01
N LEU A 847 -31.80 14.39 -22.67
CA LEU A 847 -31.92 13.14 -21.94
C LEU A 847 -33.39 12.80 -21.73
N ASP A 848 -33.91 11.80 -22.46
CA ASP A 848 -35.30 11.35 -22.35
C ASP A 848 -35.53 10.46 -21.14
N GLN A 849 -34.66 9.47 -20.95
CA GLN A 849 -34.75 8.52 -19.87
C GLN A 849 -33.38 8.15 -19.33
N MET A 850 -33.32 7.86 -18.03
CA MET A 850 -32.14 7.34 -17.37
C MET A 850 -32.50 6.38 -16.26
N GLN A 851 -31.72 5.30 -16.13
CA GLN A 851 -31.85 4.35 -15.03
C GLN A 851 -30.49 3.77 -14.64
N VAL A 852 -30.20 3.70 -13.34
CA VAL A 852 -29.05 2.99 -12.82
C VAL A 852 -29.50 1.63 -12.29
N THR A 853 -28.97 0.56 -12.88
CA THR A 853 -29.42 -0.81 -12.58
C THR A 853 -28.25 -1.64 -12.06
N LYS A 854 -28.51 -2.47 -11.05
CA LYS A 854 -27.56 -3.46 -10.54
C LYS A 854 -27.36 -4.55 -11.60
N LEU A 855 -26.11 -4.76 -12.00
CA LEU A 855 -25.74 -5.84 -12.94
C LEU A 855 -25.55 -7.17 -12.19
N GLY A 856 -24.93 -7.16 -11.01
CA GLY A 856 -24.74 -8.36 -10.21
C GLY A 856 -23.86 -8.17 -8.99
N ASP A 857 -23.86 -9.21 -8.17
CA ASP A 857 -22.89 -9.39 -7.09
C ASP A 857 -21.84 -10.39 -7.56
N ALA A 858 -20.59 -10.03 -7.46
CA ALA A 858 -19.47 -10.87 -7.82
C ALA A 858 -18.60 -11.17 -6.61
N LYS A 859 -18.07 -12.38 -6.59
CA LYS A 859 -16.91 -12.73 -5.80
C LYS A 859 -15.75 -12.90 -6.77
N ILE A 860 -14.96 -11.84 -6.94
CA ILE A 860 -13.82 -11.87 -7.84
C ILE A 860 -12.73 -12.74 -7.21
N ALA A 861 -12.47 -13.91 -7.79
CA ALA A 861 -11.42 -14.81 -7.37
C ALA A 861 -10.14 -14.55 -8.18
N LEU A 862 -9.03 -14.40 -7.47
CA LEU A 862 -7.70 -14.22 -8.07
C LEU A 862 -6.96 -15.56 -8.18
N GLU A 863 -6.16 -15.70 -9.21
CA GLU A 863 -5.41 -16.92 -9.50
C GLU A 863 -4.10 -16.96 -8.71
N ASN A 864 -3.71 -18.16 -8.28
CA ASN A 864 -2.47 -18.38 -7.51
C ASN A 864 -1.25 -18.51 -8.43
N THR A 865 -1.00 -17.49 -9.25
CA THR A 865 0.11 -17.42 -10.20
C THR A 865 0.92 -16.15 -9.98
N ASP A 866 2.23 -16.21 -10.23
CA ASP A 866 3.07 -15.04 -10.31
C ASP A 866 2.68 -14.25 -11.57
N ALA A 867 2.80 -12.92 -11.51
CA ALA A 867 2.45 -12.06 -12.62
C ALA A 867 3.72 -11.61 -13.34
N GLU A 868 3.86 -11.99 -14.61
CA GLU A 868 4.88 -11.45 -15.48
C GLU A 868 4.39 -10.14 -16.10
N ILE A 869 5.19 -9.10 -16.02
CA ILE A 869 4.94 -7.83 -16.69
C ILE A 869 6.01 -7.58 -17.76
N GLU A 870 5.56 -7.10 -18.91
CA GLU A 870 6.42 -6.70 -19.99
C GLU A 870 7.16 -5.40 -19.66
N PRO A 871 8.39 -5.21 -20.19
CA PRO A 871 9.06 -3.92 -20.12
C PRO A 871 8.20 -2.82 -20.75
N ILE A 872 8.57 -1.57 -20.52
CA ILE A 872 7.81 -0.43 -21.03
C ILE A 872 7.57 -0.60 -22.52
N PRO A 873 6.30 -0.58 -22.99
CA PRO A 873 6.02 -0.67 -24.42
C PRO A 873 6.67 0.54 -25.11
N MET A 874 7.77 0.29 -25.78
CA MET A 874 8.41 1.22 -26.70
C MET A 874 7.83 0.91 -28.08
N GLY A 875 6.62 1.43 -28.35
CA GLY A 875 5.98 1.24 -29.63
C GLY A 875 6.33 2.37 -30.58
N LYS A 876 6.37 2.07 -31.88
CA LYS A 876 6.18 3.09 -32.95
C LYS A 876 4.99 3.90 -32.50
N GLY A 877 5.15 5.23 -32.37
CA GLY A 877 4.02 6.10 -32.11
C GLY A 877 2.91 5.72 -33.11
N LYS A 878 1.80 5.18 -32.60
CA LYS A 878 0.59 5.06 -33.43
C LYS A 878 0.12 6.47 -33.71
N GLY A 879 0.83 7.16 -34.55
CA GLY A 879 0.54 8.49 -35.03
C GLY A 879 -0.09 8.43 -36.41
N GLY A 880 -1.28 7.89 -36.45
CA GLY A 880 -2.24 8.21 -37.45
C GLY A 880 -3.51 8.59 -36.70
N LYS A 881 -4.08 9.76 -36.89
CA LYS A 881 -5.51 9.92 -36.69
C LYS A 881 -6.13 8.79 -37.51
N SER A 882 -6.90 7.88 -36.89
CA SER A 882 -7.93 7.22 -37.69
C SER A 882 -8.73 8.36 -38.31
N GLU A 883 -8.91 8.37 -39.61
CA GLU A 883 -9.81 9.32 -40.27
C GLU A 883 -11.08 9.44 -39.44
N PRO A 884 -11.58 10.65 -39.16
CA PRO A 884 -12.78 10.82 -38.38
C PRO A 884 -13.90 10.05 -39.07
N GLU A 885 -14.49 9.08 -38.41
CA GLU A 885 -15.65 8.33 -38.88
C GLU A 885 -16.87 9.22 -38.69
N MET A 886 -17.09 10.14 -39.67
CA MET A 886 -18.22 11.06 -39.66
C MET A 886 -19.50 10.27 -39.84
N THR A 887 -20.38 10.33 -38.87
CA THR A 887 -21.60 9.57 -38.74
C THR A 887 -22.74 10.49 -38.32
N LYS A 888 -23.93 10.28 -38.85
CA LYS A 888 -25.12 11.07 -38.52
C LYS A 888 -25.46 10.95 -37.05
N LEU A 889 -25.97 12.05 -36.48
CA LEU A 889 -26.38 12.08 -35.07
C LEU A 889 -27.39 10.99 -34.72
N SER A 890 -28.37 10.73 -35.59
CA SER A 890 -29.36 9.64 -35.41
C SER A 890 -28.68 8.28 -35.27
N ASP A 891 -27.71 7.96 -36.13
CA ASP A 891 -27.00 6.66 -36.13
C ASP A 891 -26.07 6.58 -34.87
N ILE A 892 -25.45 7.70 -34.46
CA ILE A 892 -24.65 7.76 -33.24
C ILE A 892 -25.54 7.51 -32.01
N LEU A 893 -26.71 8.17 -31.96
CA LEU A 893 -27.65 8.00 -30.85
C LEU A 893 -28.26 6.60 -30.84
N GLU A 894 -28.59 6.01 -31.99
CA GLU A 894 -29.06 4.63 -32.07
C GLU A 894 -28.02 3.64 -31.54
N GLN A 895 -26.76 3.79 -31.91
CA GLN A 895 -25.68 2.95 -31.42
C GLN A 895 -25.34 3.24 -29.94
N PHE A 896 -25.44 4.49 -29.51
CA PHE A 896 -25.15 4.89 -28.14
C PHE A 896 -26.27 4.49 -27.18
N ASN A 897 -27.50 4.66 -27.60
CA ASN A 897 -28.71 4.18 -26.92
C ASN A 897 -28.90 2.66 -27.09
N GLY A 898 -28.05 1.99 -27.81
CA GLY A 898 -28.07 0.62 -28.42
C GLY A 898 -28.55 -0.55 -27.61
N ILE A 899 -29.13 -0.25 -26.48
CA ILE A 899 -30.04 -1.07 -25.70
C ILE A 899 -31.35 -0.30 -25.67
N ASN A 900 -32.16 -0.45 -26.72
CA ASN A 900 -33.45 0.23 -26.85
C ASN A 900 -34.47 -0.43 -25.89
N TRP A 901 -34.48 -0.01 -24.66
CA TRP A 901 -35.34 -0.50 -23.60
C TRP A 901 -36.72 0.15 -23.68
N GLN A 902 -37.50 -0.20 -24.67
CA GLN A 902 -38.92 0.23 -24.70
C GLN A 902 -39.75 -0.39 -23.56
N ASN A 903 -39.23 -1.41 -22.86
CA ASN A 903 -39.92 -2.05 -21.74
C ASN A 903 -38.91 -2.67 -20.76
N ILE A 904 -38.32 -1.83 -19.89
CA ILE A 904 -37.29 -2.22 -18.92
C ILE A 904 -37.82 -3.30 -17.95
N GLU A 905 -39.07 -3.21 -17.50
CA GLU A 905 -39.67 -4.22 -16.62
C GLU A 905 -39.77 -5.59 -17.30
N LEU A 906 -40.18 -5.62 -18.58
CA LEU A 906 -40.32 -6.86 -19.34
C LEU A 906 -38.97 -7.50 -19.63
N ALA A 907 -37.93 -6.70 -19.95
CA ALA A 907 -36.58 -7.18 -20.17
C ALA A 907 -35.93 -7.71 -18.87
N LYS A 908 -36.22 -7.06 -17.74
CA LYS A 908 -35.77 -7.51 -16.42
C LYS A 908 -36.44 -8.82 -16.01
N GLN A 909 -37.73 -8.92 -16.21
CA GLN A 909 -38.51 -10.14 -15.97
C GLN A 909 -37.97 -11.31 -16.80
N GLN A 910 -37.57 -11.06 -18.04
CA GLN A 910 -37.02 -12.09 -18.92
C GLN A 910 -35.55 -12.45 -18.58
N LEU A 911 -34.72 -11.50 -18.22
CA LEU A 911 -33.39 -11.79 -17.70
C LEU A 911 -33.41 -12.63 -16.43
N ASP A 912 -34.42 -12.43 -15.57
CA ASP A 912 -34.65 -13.24 -14.39
C ASP A 912 -35.24 -14.64 -14.71
N GLU A 913 -35.94 -14.79 -15.82
CA GLU A 913 -36.52 -16.06 -16.28
C GLU A 913 -35.54 -16.93 -17.10
N LEU A 914 -34.63 -16.34 -17.87
CA LEU A 914 -33.66 -17.05 -18.71
C LEU A 914 -32.81 -18.09 -17.93
N PRO A 915 -32.30 -17.82 -16.73
CA PRO A 915 -31.61 -18.82 -15.92
C PRO A 915 -32.47 -20.06 -15.62
N ASN A 916 -33.74 -19.87 -15.38
CA ASN A 916 -34.67 -20.98 -15.09
C ASN A 916 -35.02 -21.77 -16.33
N ARG A 917 -35.21 -21.11 -17.49
CA ARG A 917 -35.49 -21.76 -18.78
C ARG A 917 -34.30 -22.58 -19.27
N ILE A 918 -33.08 -22.07 -19.15
CA ILE A 918 -31.87 -22.77 -19.55
C ILE A 918 -31.55 -23.97 -18.64
N LYS A 919 -31.91 -23.91 -17.36
CA LYS A 919 -31.82 -25.07 -16.43
C LYS A 919 -32.74 -26.20 -16.79
N GLY A 920 -33.79 -25.94 -17.54
CA GLY A 920 -34.69 -26.94 -18.10
C GLY A 920 -34.10 -27.65 -19.32
N ASP A 921 -33.02 -27.17 -19.89
CA ASP A 921 -32.33 -27.80 -21.04
C ASP A 921 -31.39 -28.91 -20.57
N GLU A 922 -31.80 -30.17 -20.79
CA GLU A 922 -31.02 -31.33 -20.36
C GLU A 922 -29.63 -31.41 -21.00
N ALA A 923 -29.49 -30.93 -22.26
CA ALA A 923 -28.23 -30.97 -23.00
C ALA A 923 -27.19 -30.05 -22.33
N PHE A 924 -27.60 -28.83 -21.96
CA PHE A 924 -26.74 -27.92 -21.23
C PHE A 924 -26.42 -28.44 -19.82
N VAL A 925 -27.43 -28.91 -19.08
CA VAL A 925 -27.23 -29.40 -17.69
C VAL A 925 -26.27 -30.58 -17.68
N ASN A 926 -26.35 -31.51 -18.63
CA ASN A 926 -25.43 -32.62 -18.74
C ASN A 926 -24.02 -32.17 -19.14
N ALA A 927 -23.87 -31.19 -20.02
CA ALA A 927 -22.57 -30.63 -20.37
C ALA A 927 -21.94 -29.90 -19.20
N ALA A 928 -22.72 -29.13 -18.42
CA ALA A 928 -22.24 -28.40 -17.24
C ALA A 928 -21.77 -29.31 -16.12
N LYS A 929 -22.40 -30.49 -15.93
CA LYS A 929 -22.06 -31.48 -14.91
C LYS A 929 -20.90 -32.39 -15.26
N ASN A 930 -20.74 -32.72 -16.55
CA ASN A 930 -19.88 -33.81 -16.99
C ASN A 930 -18.75 -33.39 -17.94
N SER A 931 -18.66 -32.11 -18.34
CA SER A 931 -17.65 -31.60 -19.26
C SER A 931 -16.86 -30.44 -18.64
N ASN A 932 -15.76 -30.04 -19.31
CA ASN A 932 -15.04 -28.83 -18.91
C ASN A 932 -15.85 -27.53 -19.19
N LYS A 933 -15.46 -26.44 -18.56
CA LYS A 933 -16.19 -25.15 -18.67
C LYS A 933 -16.34 -24.65 -20.11
N ALA A 934 -15.30 -24.84 -20.96
CA ALA A 934 -15.34 -24.39 -22.34
C ALA A 934 -16.38 -25.17 -23.19
N THR A 935 -16.47 -26.49 -23.00
CA THR A 935 -17.47 -27.35 -23.68
C THR A 935 -18.87 -27.02 -23.15
N ALA A 936 -19.02 -26.79 -21.85
CA ALA A 936 -20.28 -26.36 -21.24
C ALA A 936 -20.74 -24.99 -21.79
N GLN A 937 -19.80 -24.05 -22.00
CA GLN A 937 -20.09 -22.74 -22.61
C GLN A 937 -20.56 -22.86 -24.06
N GLN A 938 -19.93 -23.74 -24.83
CA GLN A 938 -20.31 -23.96 -26.22
C GLN A 938 -21.73 -24.57 -26.33
N GLN A 939 -22.04 -25.56 -25.46
CA GLN A 939 -23.37 -26.12 -25.40
C GLN A 939 -24.41 -25.11 -24.92
N PHE A 940 -24.05 -24.30 -23.90
CA PHE A 940 -24.88 -23.21 -23.42
C PHE A 940 -25.27 -22.24 -24.52
N ASN A 941 -24.31 -21.78 -25.32
CA ASN A 941 -24.61 -20.85 -26.44
C ASN A 941 -25.60 -21.44 -27.44
N SER A 942 -25.51 -22.75 -27.72
CA SER A 942 -26.45 -23.45 -28.62
C SER A 942 -27.85 -23.59 -27.99
N SER A 943 -27.91 -23.94 -26.70
CA SER A 943 -29.16 -24.05 -25.95
C SER A 943 -29.82 -22.70 -25.76
N MET A 944 -29.04 -21.65 -25.52
CA MET A 944 -29.54 -20.29 -25.35
C MET A 944 -30.18 -19.72 -26.63
N LEU A 945 -29.60 -20.00 -27.82
CA LEU A 945 -30.21 -19.65 -29.10
C LEU A 945 -31.61 -20.28 -29.25
N MET A 946 -31.76 -21.53 -28.84
CA MET A 946 -33.08 -22.22 -28.91
C MET A 946 -34.07 -21.66 -27.88
N VAL A 947 -33.62 -21.39 -26.69
CA VAL A 947 -34.48 -20.77 -25.65
C VAL A 947 -34.98 -19.40 -26.11
N VAL A 948 -34.08 -18.55 -26.66
CA VAL A 948 -34.47 -17.22 -27.18
C VAL A 948 -35.36 -17.34 -28.40
N ALA A 949 -35.12 -18.27 -29.32
CA ALA A 949 -35.99 -18.49 -30.46
C ALA A 949 -37.42 -18.90 -30.05
N ASN A 950 -37.57 -19.71 -28.99
CA ASN A 950 -38.88 -20.09 -28.46
C ASN A 950 -39.60 -18.93 -27.76
N MET A 951 -38.90 -17.89 -27.38
CA MET A 951 -39.47 -16.66 -26.77
C MET A 951 -39.95 -15.64 -27.82
N LEU A 952 -39.82 -15.92 -29.09
CA LEU A 952 -40.11 -14.97 -30.18
C LEU A 952 -41.57 -14.44 -30.12
N ASN A 953 -42.51 -15.29 -29.70
CA ASN A 953 -43.93 -14.92 -29.54
C ASN A 953 -44.21 -14.20 -28.22
N GLU A 954 -43.31 -14.27 -27.23
CA GLU A 954 -43.43 -13.66 -25.93
C GLU A 954 -42.80 -12.27 -25.93
N ASN A 955 -41.65 -12.10 -26.58
CA ASN A 955 -40.95 -10.81 -26.69
C ASN A 955 -40.13 -10.71 -27.99
N THR A 956 -40.78 -10.30 -29.07
CA THR A 956 -40.18 -10.15 -30.40
C THR A 956 -39.00 -9.18 -30.40
N GLU A 957 -39.04 -8.10 -29.61
CA GLU A 957 -37.99 -7.06 -29.60
C GLU A 957 -36.72 -7.55 -28.89
N PHE A 958 -36.84 -8.24 -27.76
CA PHE A 958 -35.71 -8.88 -27.09
C PHE A 958 -35.04 -9.92 -27.98
N CYS A 959 -35.84 -10.78 -28.62
CA CYS A 959 -35.33 -11.82 -29.52
C CYS A 959 -34.63 -11.21 -30.73
N ARG A 960 -35.13 -10.12 -31.29
CA ARG A 960 -34.53 -9.41 -32.40
C ARG A 960 -33.18 -8.81 -32.00
N GLN A 961 -33.13 -8.12 -30.88
CA GLN A 961 -31.88 -7.53 -30.36
C GLN A 961 -30.82 -8.61 -30.07
N TYR A 962 -31.25 -9.72 -29.46
CA TYR A 962 -30.34 -10.83 -29.17
C TYR A 962 -29.79 -11.48 -30.46
N LEU A 963 -30.58 -11.60 -31.54
CA LEU A 963 -30.16 -12.22 -32.79
C LEU A 963 -29.37 -11.26 -33.69
N ASP A 964 -29.73 -9.97 -33.72
CA ASP A 964 -29.17 -8.98 -34.64
C ASP A 964 -27.95 -8.21 -34.06
N ASN A 965 -27.74 -8.27 -32.72
CA ASN A 965 -26.63 -7.58 -32.07
C ASN A 965 -25.68 -8.57 -31.37
N PRO A 966 -24.51 -8.89 -31.96
CA PRO A 966 -23.56 -9.85 -31.40
C PRO A 966 -22.99 -9.43 -30.04
N GLU A 967 -22.84 -8.12 -29.77
CA GLU A 967 -22.36 -7.64 -28.49
C GLU A 967 -23.41 -7.85 -27.38
N PHE A 968 -24.67 -7.59 -27.69
CA PHE A 968 -25.80 -7.88 -26.79
C PHE A 968 -25.95 -9.37 -26.53
N MET A 969 -25.86 -10.21 -27.60
CA MET A 969 -25.90 -11.66 -27.46
C MET A 969 -24.79 -12.18 -26.55
N ASN A 970 -23.55 -11.74 -26.77
CA ASN A 970 -22.39 -12.13 -25.91
C ASN A 970 -22.58 -11.68 -24.48
N PHE A 971 -23.01 -10.46 -24.26
CA PHE A 971 -23.29 -9.93 -22.92
C PHE A 971 -24.34 -10.76 -22.15
N ILE A 972 -25.45 -11.08 -22.79
CA ILE A 972 -26.52 -11.92 -22.19
C ILE A 972 -26.02 -13.32 -21.93
N ASN A 973 -25.32 -13.92 -22.90
CA ASN A 973 -24.79 -15.28 -22.78
C ASN A 973 -23.80 -15.42 -21.64
N ASP A 974 -22.84 -14.55 -21.53
CA ASP A 974 -21.84 -14.59 -20.46
C ASP A 974 -22.50 -14.44 -19.10
N ARG A 975 -23.46 -13.55 -18.99
CA ARG A 975 -24.19 -13.28 -17.76
C ARG A 975 -25.03 -14.46 -17.28
N VAL A 976 -25.84 -15.01 -18.17
CA VAL A 976 -26.71 -16.15 -17.85
C VAL A 976 -25.89 -17.41 -17.61
N PHE A 977 -24.83 -17.63 -18.41
CA PHE A 977 -23.95 -18.78 -18.25
C PHE A 977 -23.26 -18.82 -16.89
N GLN A 978 -22.66 -17.74 -16.46
CA GLN A 978 -21.97 -17.71 -15.15
C GLN A 978 -22.91 -18.02 -14.00
N ASN A 979 -24.13 -17.44 -14.04
CA ASN A 979 -25.12 -17.67 -13.01
C ASN A 979 -25.57 -19.14 -12.98
N VAL A 980 -25.97 -19.70 -14.16
CA VAL A 980 -26.53 -21.05 -14.25
C VAL A 980 -25.46 -22.13 -14.06
N TYR A 981 -24.26 -21.93 -14.59
CA TYR A 981 -23.14 -22.88 -14.42
C TYR A 981 -22.74 -23.06 -12.97
N GLN A 982 -22.70 -21.97 -12.19
CA GLN A 982 -22.44 -22.04 -10.74
C GLN A 982 -23.56 -22.77 -10.01
N GLN A 983 -24.83 -22.47 -10.32
CA GLN A 983 -25.97 -23.08 -9.65
C GLN A 983 -26.11 -24.59 -9.96
N VAL A 984 -25.81 -25.00 -11.19
CA VAL A 984 -25.85 -26.42 -11.59
C VAL A 984 -24.72 -27.23 -10.95
N ASN A 985 -23.55 -26.61 -10.72
CA ASN A 985 -22.40 -27.27 -10.08
C ASN A 985 -22.38 -27.15 -8.56
N SER A 986 -23.03 -26.15 -7.96
CA SER A 986 -23.17 -26.06 -6.48
C SER A 986 -24.30 -26.94 -5.90
N ALA A 987 -25.11 -27.55 -6.75
CA ALA A 987 -26.11 -28.56 -6.35
C ALA A 987 -25.53 -29.99 -6.25
N LYS A 988 -24.20 -30.11 -6.32
CA LYS A 988 -23.43 -31.29 -5.89
C LYS A 988 -22.99 -31.07 -4.44
#